data_9a7b8593dcf6a58d75eee404262f8a9c
#
_entry.id   9a7b8593dcf6a58d75eee404262f8a9c
#
_cell.length_a   1.000
_cell.length_b   1.000
_cell.length_c   1.000
_cell.angle_alpha   90.00
_cell.angle_beta   90.00
_cell.angle_gamma   90.00
#
_symmetry.space_group_name_H-M   'P 1'
#
loop_
_entity.id
_entity.type
_entity.pdbx_description
1 polymer ?
#
loop_
_entity_poly.entity_id
_entity_poly.type
_entity_poly.pdbx_seq_one_letter_code
_entity_poly.pdbx_strand_id
1 'polypeptide(L)'
;MSQLVSVIMPVHNGEKYIVESVNSILKQTYKHLELIIVDTGSEDKTFELVSDIKDERIKILRTTQDVELTGAFFQGYKASSGDFITRHDSDDTSSENRFKTQVDYLLMNPEFGMVSCLIKCVTDVERYRRACLFIERLQNSYKDVEAIENAVTGDFIPIIFPTLLIRRELIEKVGIKEKLEGFDGQIDLLLRLLKESKVEKINKILYSYRRHDKAYHIINEDKDYNSAKALIKDNDIKNQLKYRQYFKEKTSTVYPKENRNTSLRVLMLVDALNVGGTETHVLHMAKELMKLGIHVVVGTSGGPLVSMFEFNGIKIYKVPLDTDYISNKNLYSCIRAVKDIVDEEKIDLIHAHLFASMSIASEISKRYNVPYVTTIHGLFYPNDILFTSCYNADAIVAVSRPTARMIYTKMGEEVANRLYVVPNGVNTEEEVDAIDAKKIRKELGIGSKDIVIAYCSRLAWQKTLAAENFIFGFYKLTNNYENINAIVIGDGDGKKILEREAKMLNESARRTAIHVVGAQYNVLDYYQASDIVVGTGRVALEAMSCGKPVIAVGNYGYVGIVQDESRDLLWKTYFGDHSSLKSPDLISIYTDMKYLVENTDERIKIGEWSRRWCREMFDIKNIARQTFSIYKNAIYNKSEPETTSLS
;
A
#
# COMPACT_ATOMS: atom_id res chain seq x y z
N MET A 1 41.88 3.78 -11.80
CA MET A 1 42.02 2.37 -11.38
C MET A 1 40.62 1.79 -11.24
N SER A 2 40.39 0.55 -11.68
CA SER A 2 39.09 -0.11 -11.49
C SER A 2 38.92 -0.41 -9.99
N GLN A 3 37.80 -0.02 -9.39
CA GLN A 3 37.56 -0.25 -7.97
C GLN A 3 37.14 -1.70 -7.72
N LEU A 4 37.61 -2.31 -6.64
CA LEU A 4 37.30 -3.69 -6.30
C LEU A 4 35.93 -3.80 -5.62
N VAL A 5 35.10 -4.76 -6.04
CA VAL A 5 33.84 -5.11 -5.40
C VAL A 5 34.01 -6.35 -4.56
N SER A 6 33.77 -6.27 -3.26
CA SER A 6 33.69 -7.43 -2.38
C SER A 6 32.25 -7.91 -2.24
N VAL A 7 31.98 -9.10 -2.71
CA VAL A 7 30.70 -9.79 -2.57
C VAL A 7 30.81 -10.75 -1.38
N ILE A 8 30.02 -10.51 -0.35
CA ILE A 8 30.03 -11.36 0.86
C ILE A 8 28.77 -12.24 0.80
N MET A 9 28.98 -13.55 0.85
CA MET A 9 27.94 -14.56 0.74
C MET A 9 27.92 -15.45 2.00
N PRO A 10 27.08 -15.08 3.01
CA PRO A 10 26.80 -15.99 4.11
C PRO A 10 26.04 -17.21 3.61
N VAL A 11 26.35 -18.39 4.15
CA VAL A 11 25.65 -19.64 3.82
C VAL A 11 25.59 -20.59 5.00
N HIS A 12 24.42 -21.23 5.17
CA HIS A 12 24.19 -22.35 6.06
C HIS A 12 23.24 -23.34 5.39
N ASN A 13 23.67 -24.56 5.14
CA ASN A 13 22.88 -25.63 4.51
C ASN A 13 22.25 -25.22 3.18
N GLY A 14 23.05 -24.68 2.25
CA GLY A 14 22.65 -24.12 0.97
C GLY A 14 22.83 -25.03 -0.24
N GLU A 15 23.08 -26.34 -0.08
CA GLU A 15 23.46 -27.27 -1.16
C GLU A 15 22.58 -27.17 -2.42
N LYS A 16 21.28 -26.83 -2.26
CA LYS A 16 20.32 -26.80 -3.36
C LYS A 16 20.60 -25.66 -4.34
N TYR A 17 21.04 -24.49 -3.87
CA TYR A 17 21.10 -23.27 -4.68
C TYR A 17 22.48 -22.63 -4.77
N ILE A 18 23.41 -23.01 -3.89
CA ILE A 18 24.72 -22.34 -3.74
C ILE A 18 25.54 -22.30 -5.05
N VAL A 19 25.52 -23.37 -5.83
CA VAL A 19 26.28 -23.44 -7.10
C VAL A 19 25.69 -22.46 -8.14
N GLU A 20 24.37 -22.36 -8.23
CA GLU A 20 23.68 -21.39 -9.11
C GLU A 20 24.02 -19.96 -8.68
N SER A 21 23.93 -19.68 -7.38
CA SER A 21 24.22 -18.39 -6.78
C SER A 21 25.66 -17.93 -7.05
N VAL A 22 26.65 -18.77 -6.71
CA VAL A 22 28.09 -18.50 -6.96
C VAL A 22 28.36 -18.27 -8.44
N ASN A 23 27.83 -19.11 -9.32
CA ASN A 23 27.99 -18.94 -10.76
C ASN A 23 27.41 -17.62 -11.27
N SER A 24 26.32 -17.11 -10.69
CA SER A 24 25.74 -15.82 -11.05
C SER A 24 26.69 -14.64 -10.74
N ILE A 25 27.53 -14.77 -9.73
CA ILE A 25 28.56 -13.79 -9.36
C ILE A 25 29.78 -13.92 -10.25
N LEU A 26 30.26 -15.13 -10.51
CA LEU A 26 31.46 -15.37 -11.34
C LEU A 26 31.23 -14.95 -12.81
N LYS A 27 29.99 -15.03 -13.31
CA LYS A 27 29.59 -14.59 -14.65
C LYS A 27 29.44 -13.08 -14.81
N GLN A 28 29.59 -12.28 -13.76
CA GLN A 28 29.45 -10.82 -13.85
C GLN A 28 30.37 -10.23 -14.94
N THR A 29 29.86 -9.26 -15.70
CA THR A 29 30.63 -8.51 -16.70
C THR A 29 31.70 -7.63 -16.05
N TYR A 30 31.47 -7.19 -14.80
CA TYR A 30 32.47 -6.52 -13.98
C TYR A 30 33.43 -7.54 -13.38
N LYS A 31 34.66 -7.60 -13.89
CA LYS A 31 35.64 -8.66 -13.52
C LYS A 31 36.43 -8.38 -12.25
N HIS A 32 36.53 -7.09 -11.84
CA HIS A 32 37.31 -6.70 -10.67
C HIS A 32 36.49 -6.88 -9.39
N LEU A 33 36.29 -8.13 -9.00
CA LEU A 33 35.52 -8.51 -7.82
C LEU A 33 36.22 -9.66 -7.07
N GLU A 34 35.95 -9.74 -5.76
CA GLU A 34 36.24 -10.92 -4.92
C GLU A 34 34.91 -11.44 -4.35
N LEU A 35 34.79 -12.75 -4.21
CA LEU A 35 33.62 -13.42 -3.59
C LEU A 35 34.09 -14.10 -2.30
N ILE A 36 33.56 -13.66 -1.17
CA ILE A 36 33.87 -14.19 0.15
C ILE A 36 32.66 -14.99 0.63
N ILE A 37 32.78 -16.31 0.58
CA ILE A 37 31.76 -17.25 1.06
C ILE A 37 32.03 -17.53 2.53
N VAL A 38 31.04 -17.29 3.39
CA VAL A 38 31.15 -17.55 4.83
C VAL A 38 30.19 -18.67 5.20
N ASP A 39 30.74 -19.89 5.29
CA ASP A 39 30.03 -21.10 5.70
C ASP A 39 29.91 -21.15 7.24
N THR A 40 28.71 -21.04 7.76
CA THR A 40 28.44 -21.02 9.21
C THR A 40 28.16 -22.42 9.77
N GLY A 41 29.00 -23.39 9.41
CA GLY A 41 28.88 -24.74 9.93
C GLY A 41 27.86 -25.60 9.20
N SER A 42 27.80 -25.52 7.87
CA SER A 42 26.92 -26.38 7.07
C SER A 42 27.23 -27.87 7.29
N GLU A 43 26.15 -28.65 7.44
CA GLU A 43 26.19 -30.11 7.64
C GLU A 43 25.84 -30.87 6.35
N ASP A 44 25.31 -30.18 5.34
CA ASP A 44 24.99 -30.71 4.02
C ASP A 44 26.24 -30.63 3.07
N LYS A 45 26.05 -30.82 1.78
CA LYS A 45 27.13 -30.76 0.79
C LYS A 45 27.58 -29.34 0.43
N THR A 46 27.10 -28.30 1.10
CA THR A 46 27.40 -26.90 0.79
C THR A 46 28.90 -26.63 0.70
N PHE A 47 29.66 -27.02 1.74
CA PHE A 47 31.08 -26.76 1.80
C PHE A 47 31.86 -27.52 0.71
N GLU A 48 31.49 -28.75 0.44
CA GLU A 48 32.09 -29.58 -0.63
C GLU A 48 31.87 -28.91 -1.99
N LEU A 49 30.60 -28.54 -2.29
CA LEU A 49 30.23 -27.92 -3.55
C LEU A 49 30.95 -26.60 -3.82
N VAL A 50 31.14 -25.73 -2.81
CA VAL A 50 31.86 -24.46 -3.02
C VAL A 50 33.37 -24.67 -3.10
N SER A 51 33.91 -25.65 -2.40
CA SER A 51 35.35 -25.99 -2.44
C SER A 51 35.80 -26.58 -3.78
N ASP A 52 34.89 -27.19 -4.51
CA ASP A 52 35.13 -27.74 -5.85
C ASP A 52 35.16 -26.66 -6.94
N ILE A 53 34.63 -25.48 -6.70
CA ILE A 53 34.66 -24.37 -7.67
C ILE A 53 36.06 -23.74 -7.68
N LYS A 54 36.80 -23.90 -8.78
CA LYS A 54 38.16 -23.37 -8.95
C LYS A 54 38.11 -21.99 -9.64
N ASP A 55 38.09 -20.93 -8.83
CA ASP A 55 38.19 -19.55 -9.29
C ASP A 55 38.97 -18.73 -8.26
N GLU A 56 40.01 -18.02 -8.71
CA GLU A 56 40.93 -17.26 -7.86
C GLU A 56 40.28 -16.10 -7.10
N ARG A 57 39.08 -15.67 -7.54
CA ARG A 57 38.32 -14.63 -6.89
C ARG A 57 37.56 -15.10 -5.65
N ILE A 58 37.48 -16.41 -5.42
CA ILE A 58 36.73 -16.98 -4.29
C ILE A 58 37.65 -17.11 -3.08
N LYS A 59 37.17 -16.63 -1.94
CA LYS A 59 37.69 -16.91 -0.60
C LYS A 59 36.62 -17.62 0.22
N ILE A 60 36.94 -18.75 0.82
CA ILE A 60 36.02 -19.50 1.67
C ILE A 60 36.46 -19.36 3.12
N LEU A 61 35.56 -18.87 3.97
CA LEU A 61 35.69 -18.85 5.43
C LEU A 61 34.73 -19.90 6.00
N ARG A 62 35.22 -20.75 6.90
CA ARG A 62 34.36 -21.71 7.58
C ARG A 62 34.41 -21.48 9.08
N THR A 63 33.25 -21.42 9.74
CA THR A 63 33.18 -21.32 11.19
C THR A 63 32.72 -22.64 11.79
N THR A 64 33.14 -22.90 13.04
CA THR A 64 32.70 -24.08 13.81
C THR A 64 31.53 -23.78 14.74
N GLN A 65 31.13 -22.51 14.82
CA GLN A 65 30.01 -22.05 15.64
C GLN A 65 28.86 -21.63 14.73
N ASP A 66 27.66 -21.87 15.17
CA ASP A 66 26.45 -21.34 14.52
C ASP A 66 26.44 -19.83 14.69
N VAL A 67 26.92 -19.14 13.65
CA VAL A 67 26.98 -17.67 13.58
C VAL A 67 25.82 -17.19 12.75
N GLU A 68 24.96 -16.37 13.33
CA GLU A 68 23.82 -15.81 12.60
C GLU A 68 24.25 -14.96 11.38
N LEU A 69 23.31 -14.73 10.47
CA LEU A 69 23.49 -14.07 9.16
C LEU A 69 24.31 -12.76 9.23
N THR A 70 24.06 -11.92 10.23
CA THR A 70 24.76 -10.64 10.40
C THR A 70 26.20 -10.85 10.86
N GLY A 71 26.44 -11.78 11.77
CA GLY A 71 27.78 -12.15 12.22
C GLY A 71 28.63 -12.70 11.09
N ALA A 72 28.04 -13.56 10.24
CA ALA A 72 28.71 -14.10 9.04
C ALA A 72 29.04 -12.99 8.03
N PHE A 73 28.12 -12.05 7.80
CA PHE A 73 28.38 -10.88 6.96
C PHE A 73 29.56 -10.05 7.50
N PHE A 74 29.64 -9.82 8.81
CA PHE A 74 30.75 -9.06 9.41
C PHE A 74 32.09 -9.81 9.34
N GLN A 75 32.10 -11.13 9.48
CA GLN A 75 33.31 -11.91 9.26
C GLN A 75 33.83 -11.78 7.83
N GLY A 76 32.92 -11.89 6.85
CA GLY A 76 33.23 -11.66 5.46
C GLY A 76 33.69 -10.22 5.17
N TYR A 77 33.09 -9.23 5.79
CA TYR A 77 33.48 -7.81 5.69
C TYR A 77 34.92 -7.61 6.21
N LYS A 78 35.28 -8.17 7.36
CA LYS A 78 36.67 -8.10 7.90
C LYS A 78 37.70 -8.76 6.99
N ALA A 79 37.34 -9.79 6.25
CA ALA A 79 38.19 -10.49 5.31
C ALA A 79 38.23 -9.86 3.91
N SER A 80 37.39 -8.84 3.67
CA SER A 80 37.23 -8.17 2.37
C SER A 80 38.19 -7.00 2.22
N SER A 81 38.55 -6.68 0.96
CA SER A 81 39.46 -5.58 0.63
C SER A 81 38.93 -4.59 -0.41
N GLY A 82 37.70 -4.81 -0.92
CA GLY A 82 37.12 -4.00 -1.97
C GLY A 82 36.68 -2.61 -1.54
N ASP A 83 36.66 -1.67 -2.48
CA ASP A 83 36.16 -0.30 -2.32
C ASP A 83 34.64 -0.25 -2.19
N PHE A 84 33.98 -1.23 -2.78
CA PHE A 84 32.54 -1.43 -2.69
C PHE A 84 32.22 -2.77 -2.04
N ILE A 85 31.20 -2.76 -1.20
CA ILE A 85 30.74 -3.91 -0.43
C ILE A 85 29.30 -4.23 -0.82
N THR A 86 29.00 -5.49 -1.02
CA THR A 86 27.62 -6.00 -1.16
C THR A 86 27.48 -7.34 -0.45
N ARG A 87 26.29 -7.60 0.10
CA ARG A 87 25.91 -8.96 0.49
C ARG A 87 25.20 -9.64 -0.68
N HIS A 88 25.37 -10.93 -0.79
CA HIS A 88 24.59 -11.76 -1.71
C HIS A 88 24.10 -13.01 -0.97
N ASP A 89 22.80 -13.29 -1.03
CA ASP A 89 22.25 -14.46 -0.37
C ASP A 89 22.52 -15.72 -1.20
N SER A 90 22.82 -16.83 -0.53
CA SER A 90 23.32 -18.07 -1.15
C SER A 90 22.26 -18.83 -1.97
N ASP A 91 21.01 -18.43 -1.89
CA ASP A 91 19.85 -18.96 -2.61
C ASP A 91 19.35 -18.04 -3.74
N ASP A 92 19.93 -16.85 -3.88
CA ASP A 92 19.57 -15.83 -4.86
C ASP A 92 20.51 -15.81 -6.08
N THR A 93 20.15 -15.02 -7.11
CA THR A 93 21.01 -14.82 -8.27
C THR A 93 21.08 -13.37 -8.71
N SER A 94 22.19 -12.99 -9.33
CA SER A 94 22.42 -11.66 -9.89
C SER A 94 22.45 -11.67 -11.42
N SER A 95 21.83 -10.66 -12.05
CA SER A 95 22.02 -10.40 -13.49
C SER A 95 23.50 -10.13 -13.79
N GLU A 96 24.01 -10.60 -14.94
CA GLU A 96 25.42 -10.48 -15.34
C GLU A 96 25.95 -9.03 -15.35
N ASN A 97 25.09 -8.04 -15.53
CA ASN A 97 25.46 -6.63 -15.57
C ASN A 97 25.24 -5.89 -14.24
N ARG A 98 24.89 -6.59 -13.17
CA ARG A 98 24.53 -5.94 -11.90
C ARG A 98 25.66 -5.05 -11.39
N PHE A 99 26.83 -5.60 -11.14
CA PHE A 99 27.90 -4.84 -10.50
C PHE A 99 28.43 -3.75 -11.43
N LYS A 100 28.56 -4.02 -12.74
CA LYS A 100 28.93 -2.97 -13.68
C LYS A 100 27.97 -1.78 -13.60
N THR A 101 26.66 -2.04 -13.64
CA THR A 101 25.64 -0.99 -13.60
C THR A 101 25.65 -0.21 -12.29
N GLN A 102 25.80 -0.88 -11.14
CA GLN A 102 25.82 -0.24 -9.83
C GLN A 102 27.11 0.54 -9.57
N VAL A 103 28.28 0.01 -9.99
CA VAL A 103 29.58 0.70 -9.89
C VAL A 103 29.58 1.96 -10.78
N ASP A 104 29.16 1.83 -12.05
CA ASP A 104 29.09 2.96 -12.97
C ASP A 104 28.19 4.07 -12.39
N TYR A 105 27.03 3.68 -11.80
CA TYR A 105 26.14 4.62 -11.15
C TYR A 105 26.81 5.38 -9.99
N LEU A 106 27.46 4.67 -9.06
CA LEU A 106 28.12 5.30 -7.92
C LEU A 106 29.30 6.17 -8.33
N LEU A 107 30.03 5.80 -9.40
CA LEU A 107 31.12 6.62 -9.93
C LEU A 107 30.62 7.93 -10.55
N MET A 108 29.47 7.91 -11.22
CA MET A 108 28.85 9.09 -11.83
C MET A 108 28.14 10.00 -10.81
N ASN A 109 27.76 9.46 -9.64
CA ASN A 109 27.00 10.13 -8.60
C ASN A 109 27.75 10.04 -7.25
N PRO A 110 28.83 10.83 -7.04
CA PRO A 110 29.68 10.73 -5.86
C PRO A 110 28.98 11.11 -4.55
N GLU A 111 27.86 11.83 -4.62
CA GLU A 111 27.02 12.17 -3.47
C GLU A 111 26.24 10.97 -2.90
N PHE A 112 26.18 9.85 -3.62
CA PHE A 112 25.58 8.60 -3.13
C PHE A 112 26.66 7.69 -2.55
N GLY A 113 26.52 7.35 -1.28
CA GLY A 113 27.36 6.36 -0.60
C GLY A 113 26.90 4.91 -0.86
N MET A 114 25.68 4.74 -1.38
CA MET A 114 25.12 3.43 -1.71
C MET A 114 24.05 3.52 -2.79
N VAL A 115 23.82 2.40 -3.52
CA VAL A 115 22.76 2.29 -4.53
C VAL A 115 22.14 0.89 -4.47
N SER A 116 20.84 0.82 -4.71
CA SER A 116 20.08 -0.43 -4.81
C SER A 116 19.64 -0.70 -6.27
N CYS A 117 18.90 -1.79 -6.50
CA CYS A 117 18.31 -2.11 -7.79
C CYS A 117 16.94 -2.74 -7.63
N LEU A 118 16.19 -2.86 -8.73
CA LEU A 118 14.94 -3.59 -8.74
C LEU A 118 15.18 -5.10 -8.65
N ILE A 119 14.21 -5.80 -8.10
CA ILE A 119 14.23 -7.25 -7.95
C ILE A 119 13.26 -7.95 -8.89
N LYS A 120 13.57 -9.22 -9.20
CA LYS A 120 12.63 -10.25 -9.63
C LYS A 120 12.44 -11.21 -8.48
N CYS A 121 11.21 -11.40 -8.01
CA CYS A 121 10.98 -12.44 -7.00
C CYS A 121 10.67 -13.76 -7.70
N VAL A 122 11.41 -14.82 -7.35
CA VAL A 122 11.30 -16.14 -7.98
C VAL A 122 11.03 -17.24 -6.95
N THR A 123 10.34 -18.29 -7.37
CA THR A 123 10.07 -19.46 -6.52
C THR A 123 9.77 -20.67 -7.38
N ASP A 124 10.23 -21.83 -6.93
CA ASP A 124 9.86 -23.17 -7.44
C ASP A 124 8.69 -23.80 -6.63
N VAL A 125 8.21 -23.09 -5.59
CA VAL A 125 7.12 -23.56 -4.72
C VAL A 125 5.83 -22.83 -5.09
N GLU A 126 4.84 -23.54 -5.60
CA GLU A 126 3.58 -22.97 -6.13
C GLU A 126 2.88 -22.01 -5.16
N ARG A 127 2.81 -22.37 -3.87
CA ARG A 127 2.16 -21.54 -2.84
C ARG A 127 2.78 -20.15 -2.66
N TYR A 128 4.05 -19.94 -3.06
CA TYR A 128 4.73 -18.66 -2.95
C TYR A 128 4.66 -17.78 -4.19
N ARG A 129 4.14 -18.27 -5.33
CA ARG A 129 4.10 -17.49 -6.59
C ARG A 129 3.43 -16.14 -6.45
N ARG A 130 2.29 -16.10 -5.77
CA ARG A 130 1.55 -14.84 -5.58
C ARG A 130 2.25 -13.90 -4.60
N ALA A 131 2.80 -14.45 -3.52
CA ALA A 131 3.61 -13.66 -2.58
C ALA A 131 4.84 -13.07 -3.27
N CYS A 132 5.49 -13.81 -4.17
CA CYS A 132 6.58 -13.31 -4.99
C CYS A 132 6.17 -12.11 -5.86
N LEU A 133 5.03 -12.19 -6.55
CA LEU A 133 4.52 -11.05 -7.34
C LEU A 133 4.22 -9.82 -6.49
N PHE A 134 3.69 -10.03 -5.29
CA PHE A 134 3.43 -8.95 -4.34
C PHE A 134 4.72 -8.29 -3.87
N ILE A 135 5.69 -9.08 -3.39
CA ILE A 135 6.98 -8.57 -2.90
C ILE A 135 7.72 -7.83 -4.01
N GLU A 136 7.76 -8.40 -5.22
CA GLU A 136 8.39 -7.77 -6.37
C GLU A 136 7.76 -6.39 -6.66
N ARG A 137 6.43 -6.30 -6.73
CA ARG A 137 5.73 -5.04 -6.96
C ARG A 137 5.95 -4.04 -5.83
N LEU A 138 5.77 -4.48 -4.58
CA LEU A 138 5.94 -3.64 -3.41
C LEU A 138 7.36 -3.08 -3.33
N GLN A 139 8.37 -3.93 -3.41
CA GLN A 139 9.76 -3.51 -3.35
C GLN A 139 10.16 -2.62 -4.52
N ASN A 140 9.68 -2.90 -5.73
CA ASN A 140 10.02 -2.15 -6.94
C ASN A 140 9.21 -0.85 -7.11
N SER A 141 8.21 -0.58 -6.29
CA SER A 141 7.44 0.67 -6.32
C SER A 141 8.19 1.88 -5.72
N TYR A 142 9.13 1.64 -4.81
CA TYR A 142 9.96 2.67 -4.17
C TYR A 142 11.32 2.75 -4.88
N LYS A 143 11.51 3.74 -5.76
CA LYS A 143 12.69 3.81 -6.64
C LYS A 143 13.64 4.95 -6.30
N ASP A 144 13.10 6.12 -6.11
CA ASP A 144 13.88 7.34 -5.85
C ASP A 144 14.14 7.53 -4.35
N VAL A 145 15.08 8.44 -4.07
CA VAL A 145 15.52 8.79 -2.69
C VAL A 145 14.33 9.10 -1.80
N GLU A 146 13.44 9.96 -2.26
CA GLU A 146 12.34 10.45 -1.44
C GLU A 146 11.31 9.36 -1.14
N ALA A 147 10.95 8.55 -2.14
CA ALA A 147 10.06 7.42 -1.94
C ALA A 147 10.61 6.44 -0.89
N ILE A 148 11.93 6.18 -0.92
CA ILE A 148 12.60 5.29 0.03
C ILE A 148 12.64 5.92 1.43
N GLU A 149 13.09 7.16 1.58
CA GLU A 149 13.14 7.87 2.87
C GLU A 149 11.76 7.99 3.50
N ASN A 150 10.76 8.27 2.68
CA ASN A 150 9.37 8.35 3.09
C ASN A 150 8.81 7.01 3.57
N ALA A 151 9.16 5.89 2.91
CA ALA A 151 8.77 4.57 3.37
C ALA A 151 9.40 4.25 4.73
N VAL A 152 10.69 4.54 4.91
CA VAL A 152 11.40 4.31 6.17
C VAL A 152 10.81 5.14 7.31
N THR A 153 10.46 6.40 7.09
CA THR A 153 9.76 7.22 8.10
C THR A 153 8.35 6.71 8.41
N GLY A 154 7.74 5.99 7.48
CA GLY A 154 6.46 5.28 7.62
C GLY A 154 6.58 3.89 8.25
N ASP A 155 7.73 3.55 8.86
CA ASP A 155 8.03 2.26 9.49
C ASP A 155 8.09 1.09 8.48
N PHE A 156 8.40 1.37 7.21
CA PHE A 156 8.60 0.35 6.17
C PHE A 156 9.97 0.52 5.49
N ILE A 157 10.73 -0.56 5.38
CA ILE A 157 12.03 -0.57 4.71
C ILE A 157 11.87 -1.19 3.31
N PRO A 158 11.81 -0.36 2.25
CA PRO A 158 11.60 -0.85 0.88
C PRO A 158 12.90 -1.30 0.21
N ILE A 159 13.88 -1.77 0.97
CA ILE A 159 15.19 -2.17 0.48
C ILE A 159 15.48 -3.60 0.96
N ILE A 160 15.67 -4.49 0.04
CA ILE A 160 16.23 -5.81 0.31
C ILE A 160 17.74 -5.66 0.37
N PHE A 161 18.34 -5.85 1.55
CA PHE A 161 19.75 -5.55 1.81
C PHE A 161 20.73 -6.14 0.77
N PRO A 162 20.58 -7.37 0.30
CA PRO A 162 21.43 -7.93 -0.76
C PRO A 162 21.39 -7.18 -2.10
N THR A 163 20.44 -6.28 -2.34
CA THR A 163 20.40 -5.47 -3.56
C THR A 163 21.32 -4.26 -3.52
N LEU A 164 21.84 -3.92 -2.34
CA LEU A 164 22.72 -2.76 -2.14
C LEU A 164 24.14 -3.03 -2.65
N LEU A 165 24.73 -2.01 -3.26
CA LEU A 165 26.16 -1.82 -3.40
C LEU A 165 26.53 -0.57 -2.59
N ILE A 166 27.46 -0.72 -1.64
CA ILE A 166 27.77 0.28 -0.61
C ILE A 166 29.25 0.64 -0.69
N ARG A 167 29.60 1.92 -0.64
CA ARG A 167 31.00 2.35 -0.51
C ARG A 167 31.55 1.89 0.84
N ARG A 168 32.73 1.32 0.86
CA ARG A 168 33.41 0.90 2.09
C ARG A 168 33.51 2.04 3.10
N GLU A 169 33.91 3.24 2.66
CA GLU A 169 34.04 4.43 3.49
C GLU A 169 32.75 4.78 4.24
N LEU A 170 31.56 4.51 3.64
CA LEU A 170 30.29 4.75 4.32
C LEU A 170 30.06 3.76 5.45
N ILE A 171 30.42 2.47 5.26
CA ILE A 171 30.33 1.45 6.32
C ILE A 171 31.32 1.79 7.45
N GLU A 172 32.54 2.19 7.12
CA GLU A 172 33.56 2.62 8.11
C GLU A 172 33.08 3.84 8.91
N LYS A 173 32.47 4.82 8.25
CA LYS A 173 31.93 6.02 8.89
C LYS A 173 30.83 5.70 9.90
N VAL A 174 29.89 4.82 9.57
CA VAL A 174 28.79 4.46 10.47
C VAL A 174 29.19 3.43 11.52
N GLY A 175 30.28 2.69 11.28
CA GLY A 175 30.77 1.61 12.12
C GLY A 175 29.87 0.38 12.11
N ILE A 176 30.37 -0.71 12.68
CA ILE A 176 29.66 -1.98 12.80
C ILE A 176 29.40 -2.27 14.29
N LYS A 177 28.17 -2.61 14.65
CA LYS A 177 27.80 -3.02 16.00
C LYS A 177 27.81 -4.55 16.09
N GLU A 178 28.88 -5.11 16.57
CA GLU A 178 29.09 -6.58 16.64
C GLU A 178 28.14 -7.32 17.60
N LYS A 179 27.44 -6.60 18.49
CA LYS A 179 26.54 -7.18 19.50
C LYS A 179 25.11 -7.42 19.01
N LEU A 180 24.75 -6.93 17.82
CA LEU A 180 23.44 -7.17 17.23
C LEU A 180 23.52 -8.35 16.28
N GLU A 181 22.75 -9.37 16.56
CA GLU A 181 22.73 -10.64 15.81
C GLU A 181 21.54 -10.68 14.86
N GLY A 182 21.58 -11.59 13.89
CA GLY A 182 20.47 -11.88 12.99
C GLY A 182 20.03 -10.71 12.11
N PHE A 183 18.73 -10.61 11.91
CA PHE A 183 18.11 -9.58 11.08
C PHE A 183 18.21 -8.18 11.70
N ASP A 184 18.24 -8.09 13.02
CA ASP A 184 18.31 -6.83 13.76
C ASP A 184 19.60 -6.07 13.47
N GLY A 185 20.73 -6.76 13.42
CA GLY A 185 22.02 -6.13 13.07
C GLY A 185 22.06 -5.60 11.65
N GLN A 186 21.38 -6.28 10.73
CA GLN A 186 21.24 -5.84 9.34
C GLN A 186 20.37 -4.59 9.23
N ILE A 187 19.22 -4.56 9.91
CA ILE A 187 18.33 -3.40 9.94
C ILE A 187 19.02 -2.20 10.60
N ASP A 188 19.68 -2.38 11.74
CA ASP A 188 20.43 -1.31 12.42
C ASP A 188 21.51 -0.72 11.49
N LEU A 189 22.27 -1.57 10.81
CA LEU A 189 23.27 -1.09 9.85
C LEU A 189 22.61 -0.29 8.72
N LEU A 190 21.56 -0.80 8.10
CA LEU A 190 20.85 -0.12 7.01
C LEU A 190 20.31 1.23 7.46
N LEU A 191 19.71 1.31 8.64
CA LEU A 191 19.17 2.56 9.18
C LEU A 191 20.27 3.60 9.44
N ARG A 192 21.45 3.16 9.91
CA ARG A 192 22.61 4.07 10.08
C ARG A 192 23.21 4.53 8.74
N LEU A 193 23.26 3.64 7.75
CA LEU A 193 23.65 4.01 6.38
C LEU A 193 22.70 5.05 5.78
N LEU A 194 21.39 4.88 5.95
CA LEU A 194 20.36 5.82 5.49
C LEU A 194 20.42 7.18 6.17
N LYS A 195 20.98 7.29 7.38
CA LYS A 195 21.23 8.58 8.05
C LYS A 195 22.35 9.38 7.37
N GLU A 196 23.36 8.68 6.88
CA GLU A 196 24.61 9.28 6.38
C GLU A 196 24.65 9.39 4.86
N SER A 197 23.77 8.69 4.15
CA SER A 197 23.74 8.71 2.69
C SER A 197 22.34 8.53 2.13
N LYS A 198 22.07 9.18 1.01
CA LYS A 198 20.92 8.91 0.16
C LYS A 198 21.07 7.56 -0.52
N VAL A 199 19.93 6.96 -0.87
CA VAL A 199 19.86 5.73 -1.68
C VAL A 199 18.73 5.82 -2.68
N GLU A 200 18.93 5.33 -3.88
CA GLU A 200 17.87 5.09 -4.85
C GLU A 200 18.03 3.71 -5.50
N LYS A 201 17.02 3.26 -6.21
CA LYS A 201 17.07 2.02 -6.97
C LYS A 201 17.25 2.29 -8.44
N ILE A 202 18.32 1.78 -9.01
CA ILE A 202 18.48 1.74 -10.47
C ILE A 202 17.26 1.06 -11.08
N ASN A 203 16.60 1.71 -12.03
CA ASN A 203 15.36 1.23 -12.64
C ASN A 203 15.61 0.04 -13.61
N LYS A 204 16.32 -0.96 -13.13
CA LYS A 204 16.61 -2.23 -13.82
C LYS A 204 16.51 -3.38 -12.84
N ILE A 205 15.90 -4.48 -13.27
CA ILE A 205 15.89 -5.73 -12.51
C ILE A 205 17.28 -6.36 -12.63
N LEU A 206 18.05 -6.31 -11.53
CA LEU A 206 19.43 -6.81 -11.50
C LEU A 206 19.65 -7.91 -10.44
N TYR A 207 18.64 -8.21 -9.64
CA TYR A 207 18.69 -9.20 -8.57
C TYR A 207 17.45 -10.09 -8.60
N SER A 208 17.64 -11.41 -8.51
CA SER A 208 16.56 -12.40 -8.41
C SER A 208 16.50 -12.92 -6.98
N TYR A 209 15.46 -12.51 -6.27
CA TYR A 209 15.20 -12.84 -4.87
C TYR A 209 14.33 -14.09 -4.78
N ARG A 210 14.84 -15.16 -4.16
CA ARG A 210 14.19 -16.47 -4.12
C ARG A 210 13.40 -16.69 -2.82
N ARG A 211 12.20 -17.24 -2.96
CA ARG A 211 11.40 -17.69 -1.81
C ARG A 211 11.20 -19.20 -1.84
N HIS A 212 11.56 -19.85 -0.74
CA HIS A 212 11.36 -21.28 -0.52
C HIS A 212 11.24 -21.57 0.97
N ASP A 213 10.80 -22.77 1.36
CA ASP A 213 10.45 -23.13 2.74
C ASP A 213 11.58 -23.00 3.77
N LYS A 214 12.81 -23.13 3.31
CA LYS A 214 14.02 -23.02 4.15
C LYS A 214 14.68 -21.63 4.06
N ALA A 215 14.09 -20.66 3.35
CA ALA A 215 14.66 -19.32 3.28
C ALA A 215 14.60 -18.63 4.65
N TYR A 216 15.71 -18.00 5.06
CA TYR A 216 15.86 -17.37 6.37
C TYR A 216 14.68 -16.44 6.75
N HIS A 217 14.26 -15.59 5.83
CA HIS A 217 13.18 -14.65 6.02
C HIS A 217 11.78 -15.30 6.14
N ILE A 218 11.59 -16.54 5.66
CA ILE A 218 10.35 -17.30 5.85
C ILE A 218 10.31 -17.92 7.26
N ILE A 219 11.45 -18.39 7.74
CA ILE A 219 11.58 -19.04 9.06
C ILE A 219 11.45 -18.02 10.19
N ASN A 220 11.90 -16.77 9.98
CA ASN A 220 12.00 -15.73 11.00
C ASN A 220 11.03 -14.54 10.80
N GLU A 221 10.02 -14.65 9.94
CA GLU A 221 9.14 -13.53 9.50
C GLU A 221 8.52 -12.72 10.65
N ASP A 222 8.05 -13.37 11.71
CA ASP A 222 7.42 -12.71 12.87
C ASP A 222 8.44 -11.98 13.77
N LYS A 223 9.61 -12.55 13.94
CA LYS A 223 10.71 -11.98 14.75
C LYS A 223 11.27 -10.73 14.06
N ASP A 224 11.49 -10.83 12.76
CA ASP A 224 12.08 -9.78 11.93
C ASP A 224 11.23 -8.50 11.87
N TYR A 225 9.89 -8.63 11.85
CA TYR A 225 8.96 -7.49 11.80
C TYR A 225 8.97 -6.64 13.08
N ASN A 226 8.87 -7.29 14.23
CA ASN A 226 8.82 -6.58 15.52
C ASN A 226 10.15 -5.88 15.83
N SER A 227 11.25 -6.52 15.49
CA SER A 227 12.59 -5.98 15.65
C SER A 227 12.85 -4.78 14.75
N ALA A 228 12.47 -4.83 13.47
CA ALA A 228 12.60 -3.71 12.56
C ALA A 228 11.86 -2.46 13.08
N LYS A 229 10.64 -2.64 13.60
CA LYS A 229 9.83 -1.55 14.14
C LYS A 229 10.45 -0.91 15.39
N ALA A 230 11.00 -1.72 16.29
CA ALA A 230 11.69 -1.23 17.48
C ALA A 230 12.95 -0.44 17.10
N LEU A 231 13.77 -0.98 16.21
CA LEU A 231 15.00 -0.35 15.75
C LEU A 231 14.78 0.96 14.97
N ILE A 232 13.72 1.06 14.16
CA ILE A 232 13.34 2.30 13.49
C ILE A 232 12.99 3.38 14.53
N LYS A 233 12.32 3.00 15.61
CA LYS A 233 11.97 3.90 16.72
C LYS A 233 13.20 4.35 17.51
N ASP A 234 14.08 3.40 17.85
CA ASP A 234 15.27 3.66 18.68
C ASP A 234 16.36 4.45 17.94
N ASN A 235 16.44 4.32 16.62
CA ASN A 235 17.43 5.04 15.81
C ASN A 235 17.10 6.52 15.55
N ASP A 236 15.98 7.06 16.08
CA ASP A 236 15.56 8.48 15.93
C ASP A 236 15.55 9.01 14.48
N ILE A 237 15.44 8.10 13.51
CA ILE A 237 15.36 8.42 12.09
C ILE A 237 14.22 9.38 11.79
N LYS A 238 13.13 9.25 12.58
CA LYS A 238 11.92 10.06 12.44
C LYS A 238 12.16 11.56 12.64
N ASN A 239 13.11 11.93 13.49
CA ASN A 239 13.42 13.33 13.79
C ASN A 239 14.47 13.94 12.85
N GLN A 240 15.28 13.12 12.21
CA GLN A 240 16.38 13.60 11.35
C GLN A 240 15.96 13.84 9.89
N LEU A 241 14.90 13.17 9.43
CA LEU A 241 14.35 13.43 8.10
C LEU A 241 13.39 14.64 8.21
N LYS A 242 13.91 15.82 7.98
CA LYS A 242 13.32 17.17 8.20
C LYS A 242 11.93 17.44 7.59
N TYR A 243 11.29 16.47 6.94
CA TYR A 243 10.04 16.66 6.19
C TYR A 243 8.75 16.54 7.00
N ARG A 244 8.80 16.23 8.31
CA ARG A 244 7.60 16.06 9.13
C ARG A 244 6.90 17.34 9.55
N GLN A 245 7.58 18.46 9.64
CA GLN A 245 6.99 19.71 10.14
C GLN A 245 5.91 20.27 9.21
N TYR A 246 6.07 20.11 7.91
CA TYR A 246 5.16 20.70 6.92
C TYR A 246 3.73 20.12 6.94
N PHE A 247 3.55 18.85 7.26
CA PHE A 247 2.22 18.21 7.29
C PHE A 247 1.52 18.23 8.66
N LYS A 248 2.24 18.53 9.74
CA LYS A 248 1.67 18.56 11.09
C LYS A 248 0.88 19.85 11.39
N GLU A 249 1.22 20.94 10.75
CA GLU A 249 0.63 22.25 11.05
C GLU A 249 -0.68 22.54 10.30
N LYS A 250 -0.99 21.83 9.21
CA LYS A 250 -2.22 22.06 8.42
C LYS A 250 -3.43 21.19 8.80
N THR A 251 -3.34 20.37 9.83
CA THR A 251 -4.50 19.61 10.35
C THR A 251 -5.25 20.34 11.47
N SER A 252 -4.89 21.57 11.79
CA SER A 252 -5.69 22.39 12.70
C SER A 252 -6.82 23.05 11.92
N THR A 253 -8.02 22.60 12.18
CA THR A 253 -9.27 23.11 11.67
C THR A 253 -9.50 24.56 12.07
N VAL A 254 -9.27 25.49 11.16
CA VAL A 254 -9.83 26.83 11.26
C VAL A 254 -11.14 26.83 10.47
N TYR A 255 -12.26 26.87 11.19
CA TYR A 255 -13.57 27.08 10.58
C TYR A 255 -13.78 28.60 10.39
N PRO A 256 -13.89 29.13 9.14
CA PRO A 256 -14.28 30.50 8.95
C PRO A 256 -15.77 30.67 9.28
N LYS A 257 -16.10 31.77 9.97
CA LYS A 257 -17.48 32.17 10.26
C LYS A 257 -18.25 32.41 8.97
N GLU A 258 -19.47 31.88 8.93
CA GLU A 258 -20.41 32.01 7.82
C GLU A 258 -20.71 33.46 7.45
N ASN A 259 -20.51 33.80 6.17
CA ASN A 259 -21.23 34.91 5.53
C ASN A 259 -22.09 34.33 4.40
N ARG A 260 -23.40 34.52 4.53
CA ARG A 260 -24.42 34.02 3.59
C ARG A 260 -24.60 35.01 2.43
N ASN A 261 -24.65 34.51 1.20
CA ASN A 261 -25.70 34.70 0.18
C ASN A 261 -25.14 34.29 -1.19
N THR A 262 -25.36 33.06 -1.56
CA THR A 262 -25.65 32.47 -2.88
C THR A 262 -25.37 30.98 -2.74
N SER A 263 -26.32 30.12 -3.13
CA SER A 263 -26.09 28.68 -3.09
C SER A 263 -25.01 28.31 -4.11
N LEU A 264 -23.85 27.87 -3.63
CA LEU A 264 -22.75 27.39 -4.46
C LEU A 264 -23.24 26.26 -5.38
N ARG A 265 -22.84 26.29 -6.65
CA ARG A 265 -23.23 25.31 -7.68
C ARG A 265 -22.03 24.49 -8.12
N VAL A 266 -22.05 23.20 -7.86
CA VAL A 266 -20.92 22.29 -8.06
C VAL A 266 -21.28 21.20 -9.07
N LEU A 267 -20.42 21.03 -10.06
CA LEU A 267 -20.43 19.87 -10.95
C LEU A 267 -19.42 18.83 -10.45
N MET A 268 -19.89 17.67 -10.03
CA MET A 268 -19.03 16.52 -9.77
C MET A 268 -18.87 15.70 -11.05
N LEU A 269 -17.63 15.45 -11.47
CA LEU A 269 -17.31 14.59 -12.61
C LEU A 269 -16.76 13.25 -12.13
N VAL A 270 -17.37 12.18 -12.62
CA VAL A 270 -16.98 10.78 -12.31
C VAL A 270 -16.99 9.96 -13.59
N ASP A 271 -15.94 9.22 -13.88
CA ASP A 271 -15.80 8.49 -15.16
C ASP A 271 -17.02 7.61 -15.45
N ALA A 272 -17.36 6.72 -14.52
CA ALA A 272 -18.56 5.89 -14.58
C ALA A 272 -19.10 5.63 -13.16
N LEU A 273 -20.40 5.47 -13.02
CA LEU A 273 -21.09 5.16 -11.75
C LEU A 273 -21.22 3.64 -11.56
N ASN A 274 -20.08 2.95 -11.51
CA ASN A 274 -20.03 1.52 -11.21
C ASN A 274 -20.22 1.25 -9.72
N VAL A 275 -20.40 -0.03 -9.35
CA VAL A 275 -20.41 -0.43 -7.93
C VAL A 275 -19.00 -0.41 -7.39
N GLY A 276 -18.63 0.64 -6.67
CA GLY A 276 -17.29 0.84 -6.14
C GLY A 276 -17.22 1.86 -5.02
N GLY A 277 -16.08 1.88 -4.32
CA GLY A 277 -15.88 2.75 -3.16
C GLY A 277 -15.84 4.25 -3.49
N THR A 278 -15.30 4.61 -4.65
CA THR A 278 -15.25 6.01 -5.12
C THR A 278 -16.64 6.53 -5.43
N GLU A 279 -17.42 5.78 -6.19
CA GLU A 279 -18.76 6.17 -6.65
C GLU A 279 -19.73 6.28 -5.47
N THR A 280 -19.67 5.35 -4.52
CA THR A 280 -20.46 5.41 -3.29
C THR A 280 -20.03 6.59 -2.40
N HIS A 281 -18.72 6.90 -2.35
CA HIS A 281 -18.24 8.10 -1.64
C HIS A 281 -18.81 9.39 -2.28
N VAL A 282 -18.78 9.50 -3.62
CA VAL A 282 -19.33 10.65 -4.34
C VAL A 282 -20.82 10.81 -4.09
N LEU A 283 -21.58 9.70 -4.08
CA LEU A 283 -23.01 9.74 -3.74
C LEU A 283 -23.25 10.31 -2.34
N HIS A 284 -22.56 9.79 -1.33
CA HIS A 284 -22.73 10.26 0.04
C HIS A 284 -22.24 11.70 0.22
N MET A 285 -21.15 12.08 -0.42
CA MET A 285 -20.63 13.44 -0.44
C MET A 285 -21.63 14.41 -1.06
N ALA A 286 -22.18 14.10 -2.24
CA ALA A 286 -23.17 14.91 -2.90
C ALA A 286 -24.42 15.14 -2.02
N LYS A 287 -24.92 14.07 -1.39
CA LYS A 287 -26.06 14.15 -0.44
C LYS A 287 -25.78 15.12 0.71
N GLU A 288 -24.61 15.02 1.34
CA GLU A 288 -24.28 15.88 2.48
C GLU A 288 -24.00 17.33 2.06
N LEU A 289 -23.39 17.55 0.89
CA LEU A 289 -23.23 18.91 0.34
C LEU A 289 -24.56 19.55 0.00
N MET A 290 -25.53 18.79 -0.53
CA MET A 290 -26.90 19.31 -0.77
C MET A 290 -27.60 19.70 0.53
N LYS A 291 -27.42 18.97 1.63
CA LYS A 291 -27.92 19.35 2.97
C LYS A 291 -27.27 20.63 3.50
N LEU A 292 -26.05 20.95 3.05
CA LEU A 292 -25.37 22.22 3.35
C LEU A 292 -25.85 23.38 2.44
N GLY A 293 -26.85 23.16 1.57
CA GLY A 293 -27.42 24.16 0.68
C GLY A 293 -26.62 24.35 -0.63
N ILE A 294 -25.72 23.42 -0.98
CA ILE A 294 -24.99 23.45 -2.23
C ILE A 294 -25.83 22.76 -3.31
N HIS A 295 -25.94 23.39 -4.48
CA HIS A 295 -26.51 22.73 -5.64
C HIS A 295 -25.48 21.80 -6.28
N VAL A 296 -25.76 20.51 -6.30
CA VAL A 296 -24.85 19.50 -6.85
C VAL A 296 -25.48 18.80 -8.05
N VAL A 297 -24.75 18.76 -9.16
CA VAL A 297 -25.07 17.93 -10.31
C VAL A 297 -23.87 17.02 -10.63
N VAL A 298 -24.12 15.89 -11.28
CA VAL A 298 -23.09 14.90 -11.60
C VAL A 298 -23.00 14.65 -13.10
N GLY A 299 -21.79 14.74 -13.66
CA GLY A 299 -21.47 14.36 -15.03
C GLY A 299 -20.75 13.02 -15.05
N THR A 300 -21.22 12.07 -15.88
CA THR A 300 -20.70 10.71 -15.93
C THR A 300 -21.00 10.02 -17.27
N SER A 301 -20.27 8.97 -17.62
CA SER A 301 -20.63 8.12 -18.77
C SER A 301 -21.87 7.24 -18.51
N GLY A 302 -22.29 7.14 -17.23
CA GLY A 302 -23.40 6.30 -16.79
C GLY A 302 -22.91 5.17 -15.87
N GLY A 303 -23.74 4.15 -15.70
CA GLY A 303 -23.43 2.98 -14.87
C GLY A 303 -24.60 2.53 -14.00
N PRO A 304 -24.46 1.37 -13.31
CA PRO A 304 -25.57 0.78 -12.55
C PRO A 304 -26.04 1.62 -11.34
N LEU A 305 -25.22 2.55 -10.83
CA LEU A 305 -25.62 3.40 -9.70
C LEU A 305 -26.39 4.68 -10.12
N VAL A 306 -26.56 4.98 -11.42
CA VAL A 306 -27.27 6.18 -11.90
C VAL A 306 -28.63 6.35 -11.22
N SER A 307 -29.45 5.30 -11.20
CA SER A 307 -30.78 5.34 -10.57
C SER A 307 -30.74 5.67 -9.08
N MET A 308 -29.66 5.28 -8.38
CA MET A 308 -29.47 5.58 -6.96
C MET A 308 -29.17 7.07 -6.74
N PHE A 309 -28.38 7.70 -7.63
CA PHE A 309 -28.14 9.14 -7.59
C PHE A 309 -29.44 9.92 -7.85
N GLU A 310 -30.18 9.57 -8.90
CA GLU A 310 -31.46 10.20 -9.26
C GLU A 310 -32.51 10.04 -8.16
N PHE A 311 -32.63 8.85 -7.54
CA PHE A 311 -33.50 8.60 -6.39
C PHE A 311 -33.19 9.53 -5.20
N ASN A 312 -31.93 9.91 -5.03
CA ASN A 312 -31.51 10.88 -4.00
C ASN A 312 -31.60 12.35 -4.46
N GLY A 313 -32.26 12.63 -5.59
CA GLY A 313 -32.50 13.99 -6.09
C GLY A 313 -31.28 14.65 -6.75
N ILE A 314 -30.25 13.87 -7.10
CA ILE A 314 -29.04 14.35 -7.78
C ILE A 314 -29.27 14.29 -9.29
N LYS A 315 -29.23 15.43 -9.97
CA LYS A 315 -29.33 15.49 -11.44
C LYS A 315 -28.09 14.92 -12.10
N ILE A 316 -28.32 13.98 -13.03
CA ILE A 316 -27.24 13.30 -13.78
C ILE A 316 -27.18 13.84 -15.21
N TYR A 317 -25.97 14.15 -15.65
CA TYR A 317 -25.67 14.49 -17.03
C TYR A 317 -24.80 13.42 -17.67
N LYS A 318 -25.15 12.98 -18.86
CA LYS A 318 -24.34 12.02 -19.62
C LYS A 318 -23.20 12.73 -20.31
N VAL A 319 -21.97 12.37 -19.92
CA VAL A 319 -20.71 12.84 -20.51
C VAL A 319 -19.94 11.60 -21.00
N PRO A 320 -19.41 11.57 -22.22
CA PRO A 320 -18.75 10.37 -22.77
C PRO A 320 -17.33 10.16 -22.19
N LEU A 321 -17.26 9.85 -20.89
CA LEU A 321 -16.01 9.67 -20.11
C LEU A 321 -15.48 8.22 -20.09
N ASP A 322 -16.07 7.33 -20.87
CA ASP A 322 -15.87 5.87 -20.79
C ASP A 322 -14.75 5.33 -21.70
N THR A 323 -13.68 6.07 -21.88
CA THR A 323 -12.58 5.65 -22.75
C THR A 323 -11.31 5.36 -21.97
N ASP A 324 -10.73 4.17 -22.17
CA ASP A 324 -9.39 3.81 -21.67
C ASP A 324 -8.27 4.71 -22.24
N TYR A 325 -8.53 5.36 -23.38
CA TYR A 325 -7.70 6.40 -23.98
C TYR A 325 -8.62 7.45 -24.61
N ILE A 326 -8.56 8.68 -24.13
CA ILE A 326 -9.28 9.80 -24.71
C ILE A 326 -8.64 10.10 -26.07
N SER A 327 -9.25 9.60 -27.16
CA SER A 327 -8.88 10.03 -28.50
C SER A 327 -9.16 11.54 -28.62
N ASN A 328 -8.38 12.26 -29.43
CA ASN A 328 -8.60 13.70 -29.65
C ASN A 328 -10.05 14.03 -30.03
N LYS A 329 -10.74 13.14 -30.73
CA LYS A 329 -12.15 13.31 -31.12
C LYS A 329 -13.10 13.21 -29.92
N ASN A 330 -12.86 12.28 -28.99
CA ASN A 330 -13.65 12.14 -27.77
C ASN A 330 -13.38 13.28 -26.78
N LEU A 331 -12.14 13.74 -26.69
CA LEU A 331 -11.74 14.86 -25.85
C LEU A 331 -12.58 16.11 -26.14
N TYR A 332 -12.72 16.48 -27.41
CA TYR A 332 -13.54 17.65 -27.80
C TYR A 332 -15.03 17.48 -27.47
N SER A 333 -15.59 16.28 -27.63
CA SER A 333 -16.99 16.01 -27.29
C SER A 333 -17.21 16.07 -25.77
N CYS A 334 -16.28 15.55 -24.96
CA CYS A 334 -16.32 15.66 -23.51
C CYS A 334 -16.23 17.12 -23.05
N ILE A 335 -15.25 17.87 -23.55
CA ILE A 335 -15.08 19.29 -23.22
C ILE A 335 -16.35 20.08 -23.55
N ARG A 336 -16.95 19.85 -24.72
CA ARG A 336 -18.19 20.53 -25.13
C ARG A 336 -19.33 20.16 -24.18
N ALA A 337 -19.56 18.87 -23.92
CA ALA A 337 -20.62 18.42 -23.03
C ALA A 337 -20.48 19.00 -21.62
N VAL A 338 -19.28 19.02 -21.06
CA VAL A 338 -19.04 19.61 -19.74
C VAL A 338 -19.21 21.12 -19.75
N LYS A 339 -18.77 21.80 -20.83
CA LYS A 339 -18.98 23.25 -20.97
C LYS A 339 -20.45 23.61 -21.07
N ASP A 340 -21.24 22.83 -21.82
CA ASP A 340 -22.70 23.04 -21.92
C ASP A 340 -23.37 22.89 -20.54
N ILE A 341 -22.95 21.91 -19.71
CA ILE A 341 -23.43 21.75 -18.33
C ILE A 341 -23.03 22.94 -17.45
N VAL A 342 -21.78 23.41 -17.56
CA VAL A 342 -21.27 24.56 -16.81
C VAL A 342 -22.14 25.80 -17.08
N ASP A 343 -22.51 26.04 -18.34
CA ASP A 343 -23.33 27.20 -18.74
C ASP A 343 -24.80 27.04 -18.33
N GLU A 344 -25.40 25.87 -18.60
CA GLU A 344 -26.78 25.56 -18.27
C GLU A 344 -27.04 25.67 -16.76
N GLU A 345 -26.19 25.01 -15.98
CA GLU A 345 -26.31 24.92 -14.52
C GLU A 345 -25.65 26.09 -13.79
N LYS A 346 -24.97 26.99 -14.49
CA LYS A 346 -24.20 28.11 -13.92
C LYS A 346 -23.24 27.63 -12.83
N ILE A 347 -22.40 26.66 -13.18
CA ILE A 347 -21.50 25.99 -12.26
C ILE A 347 -20.40 26.93 -11.79
N ASP A 348 -20.24 27.04 -10.48
CA ASP A 348 -19.21 27.86 -9.84
C ASP A 348 -17.88 27.09 -9.66
N LEU A 349 -17.94 25.73 -9.58
CA LEU A 349 -16.79 24.89 -9.34
C LEU A 349 -17.00 23.49 -9.90
N ILE A 350 -15.93 22.91 -10.46
CA ILE A 350 -15.90 21.48 -10.86
C ILE A 350 -15.09 20.70 -9.83
N HIS A 351 -15.64 19.58 -9.36
CA HIS A 351 -14.93 18.61 -8.55
C HIS A 351 -14.83 17.27 -9.29
N ALA A 352 -13.63 16.89 -9.68
CA ALA A 352 -13.41 15.68 -10.47
C ALA A 352 -12.80 14.53 -9.67
N HIS A 353 -13.23 13.33 -10.02
CA HIS A 353 -12.81 12.06 -9.46
C HIS A 353 -12.43 11.10 -10.59
N LEU A 354 -11.34 10.34 -10.46
CA LEU A 354 -10.81 9.39 -11.44
C LEU A 354 -10.19 10.06 -12.70
N PHE A 355 -9.79 9.25 -13.67
CA PHE A 355 -8.83 9.61 -14.70
C PHE A 355 -9.35 10.59 -15.76
N ALA A 356 -10.42 10.19 -16.50
CA ALA A 356 -10.95 10.97 -17.60
C ALA A 356 -11.60 12.25 -17.09
N SER A 357 -12.36 12.16 -15.99
CA SER A 357 -13.00 13.29 -15.32
C SER A 357 -12.01 14.37 -14.93
N MET A 358 -10.87 13.98 -14.35
CA MET A 358 -9.80 14.90 -13.94
C MET A 358 -9.16 15.60 -15.14
N SER A 359 -8.88 14.86 -16.21
CA SER A 359 -8.28 15.42 -17.43
C SER A 359 -9.21 16.44 -18.09
N ILE A 360 -10.53 16.15 -18.16
CA ILE A 360 -11.53 17.06 -18.72
C ILE A 360 -11.72 18.29 -17.84
N ALA A 361 -11.82 18.12 -16.52
CA ALA A 361 -11.95 19.24 -15.59
C ALA A 361 -10.75 20.18 -15.67
N SER A 362 -9.54 19.65 -15.77
CA SER A 362 -8.31 20.42 -15.96
C SER A 362 -8.35 21.26 -17.24
N GLU A 363 -8.81 20.68 -18.37
CA GLU A 363 -8.95 21.42 -19.63
C GLU A 363 -10.03 22.51 -19.57
N ILE A 364 -11.17 22.25 -18.91
CA ILE A 364 -12.25 23.25 -18.70
C ILE A 364 -11.73 24.38 -17.82
N SER A 365 -11.08 24.07 -16.70
CA SER A 365 -10.49 25.08 -15.82
C SER A 365 -9.52 25.99 -16.55
N LYS A 366 -8.61 25.42 -17.35
CA LYS A 366 -7.62 26.15 -18.14
C LYS A 366 -8.24 27.05 -19.20
N ARG A 367 -9.26 26.55 -19.92
CA ARG A 367 -9.87 27.26 -21.07
C ARG A 367 -10.89 28.31 -20.68
N TYR A 368 -11.64 28.04 -19.62
CA TYR A 368 -12.83 28.84 -19.25
C TYR A 368 -12.75 29.46 -17.86
N ASN A 369 -11.59 29.32 -17.21
CA ASN A 369 -11.32 29.86 -15.87
C ASN A 369 -12.33 29.41 -14.78
N VAL A 370 -12.89 28.20 -14.91
CA VAL A 370 -13.78 27.61 -13.91
C VAL A 370 -12.93 27.03 -12.77
N PRO A 371 -13.20 27.36 -11.50
CA PRO A 371 -12.52 26.74 -10.36
C PRO A 371 -12.60 25.22 -10.39
N TYR A 372 -11.47 24.54 -10.11
CA TYR A 372 -11.35 23.10 -10.24
C TYR A 372 -10.70 22.47 -9.01
N VAL A 373 -11.39 21.50 -8.43
CA VAL A 373 -10.91 20.63 -7.35
C VAL A 373 -10.79 19.20 -7.87
N THR A 374 -9.76 18.49 -7.48
CA THR A 374 -9.60 17.07 -7.79
C THR A 374 -9.39 16.24 -6.54
N THR A 375 -10.01 15.03 -6.48
CA THR A 375 -9.74 14.03 -5.44
C THR A 375 -8.98 12.84 -5.99
N ILE A 376 -7.81 12.56 -5.40
CA ILE A 376 -6.96 11.42 -5.71
C ILE A 376 -7.25 10.29 -4.73
N HIS A 377 -7.89 9.22 -5.23
CA HIS A 377 -8.43 8.12 -4.43
C HIS A 377 -7.44 6.99 -4.11
N GLY A 378 -6.19 7.05 -4.58
CA GLY A 378 -5.21 6.00 -4.33
C GLY A 378 -3.85 6.25 -4.97
N LEU A 379 -3.02 5.22 -5.00
CA LEU A 379 -1.63 5.27 -5.49
C LEU A 379 -1.46 4.80 -6.94
N PHE A 380 -2.55 4.48 -7.62
CA PHE A 380 -2.57 3.82 -8.93
C PHE A 380 -2.65 4.78 -10.14
N TYR A 381 -2.48 6.07 -9.93
CA TYR A 381 -2.58 7.07 -10.99
C TYR A 381 -1.31 7.11 -11.85
N PRO A 382 -1.43 7.01 -13.20
CA PRO A 382 -0.33 7.25 -14.13
C PRO A 382 0.23 8.67 -13.96
N ASN A 383 1.55 8.81 -14.14
CA ASN A 383 2.22 10.08 -13.88
C ASN A 383 1.70 11.22 -14.77
N ASP A 384 1.50 10.97 -16.06
CA ASP A 384 1.00 11.93 -17.03
C ASP A 384 -0.39 12.46 -16.66
N ILE A 385 -1.31 11.58 -16.24
CA ILE A 385 -2.65 11.98 -15.78
C ILE A 385 -2.55 12.76 -14.46
N LEU A 386 -1.72 12.30 -13.53
CA LEU A 386 -1.53 12.98 -12.26
C LEU A 386 -0.99 14.40 -12.47
N PHE A 387 0.06 14.56 -13.29
CA PHE A 387 0.65 15.87 -13.61
C PHE A 387 -0.36 16.80 -14.26
N THR A 388 -0.97 16.37 -15.38
CA THR A 388 -1.91 17.22 -16.14
C THR A 388 -3.13 17.61 -15.30
N SER A 389 -3.62 16.71 -14.45
CA SER A 389 -4.82 16.94 -13.64
C SER A 389 -4.53 17.81 -12.42
N CYS A 390 -3.43 17.56 -11.71
CA CYS A 390 -3.12 18.32 -10.49
C CYS A 390 -2.48 19.69 -10.79
N TYR A 391 -1.80 19.86 -11.91
CA TYR A 391 -1.13 21.13 -12.23
C TYR A 391 -2.10 22.31 -12.31
N ASN A 392 -3.27 22.13 -12.93
CA ASN A 392 -4.28 23.16 -13.11
C ASN A 392 -5.35 23.16 -11.99
N ALA A 393 -5.27 22.25 -11.00
CA ALA A 393 -6.25 22.20 -9.93
C ALA A 393 -6.05 23.36 -8.94
N ASP A 394 -7.10 24.06 -8.59
CA ASP A 394 -7.08 25.12 -7.58
C ASP A 394 -7.05 24.55 -6.15
N ALA A 395 -7.47 23.28 -5.99
CA ALA A 395 -7.23 22.47 -4.80
C ALA A 395 -7.14 20.97 -5.16
N ILE A 396 -6.27 20.26 -4.45
CA ILE A 396 -6.04 18.83 -4.61
C ILE A 396 -6.37 18.14 -3.29
N VAL A 397 -7.27 17.18 -3.33
CA VAL A 397 -7.67 16.37 -2.18
C VAL A 397 -7.03 14.99 -2.31
N ALA A 398 -6.20 14.62 -1.35
CA ALA A 398 -5.64 13.28 -1.21
C ALA A 398 -6.41 12.53 -0.12
N VAL A 399 -6.93 11.34 -0.41
CA VAL A 399 -7.74 10.57 0.55
C VAL A 399 -6.94 9.96 1.70
N SER A 400 -5.61 10.04 1.62
CA SER A 400 -4.71 9.51 2.66
C SER A 400 -3.36 10.23 2.67
N ARG A 401 -2.63 10.10 3.78
CA ARG A 401 -1.25 10.61 3.86
C ARG A 401 -0.32 9.99 2.79
N PRO A 402 -0.33 8.66 2.52
CA PRO A 402 0.45 8.10 1.41
C PRO A 402 0.11 8.71 0.05
N THR A 403 -1.17 8.96 -0.21
CA THR A 403 -1.60 9.61 -1.47
C THR A 403 -1.10 11.05 -1.56
N ALA A 404 -1.23 11.83 -0.49
CA ALA A 404 -0.71 13.20 -0.45
C ALA A 404 0.82 13.22 -0.65
N ARG A 405 1.53 12.31 -0.03
CA ARG A 405 2.97 12.15 -0.17
C ARG A 405 3.34 11.82 -1.62
N MET A 406 2.65 10.87 -2.26
CA MET A 406 2.88 10.54 -3.66
C MET A 406 2.72 11.77 -4.57
N ILE A 407 1.68 12.57 -4.35
CA ILE A 407 1.42 13.78 -5.14
C ILE A 407 2.56 14.80 -4.91
N TYR A 408 2.89 15.07 -3.66
CA TYR A 408 3.97 16.01 -3.31
C TYR A 408 5.33 15.56 -3.88
N THR A 409 5.67 14.27 -3.73
CA THR A 409 6.92 13.71 -4.26
C THR A 409 7.06 13.89 -5.76
N LYS A 410 5.94 13.75 -6.50
CA LYS A 410 5.95 13.84 -7.95
C LYS A 410 5.89 15.28 -8.47
N MET A 411 5.30 16.20 -7.72
CA MET A 411 4.97 17.54 -8.19
C MET A 411 5.69 18.68 -7.43
N GLY A 412 6.34 18.36 -6.30
CA GLY A 412 7.12 19.32 -5.54
C GLY A 412 6.31 20.37 -4.79
N GLU A 413 6.95 21.50 -4.46
CA GLU A 413 6.37 22.59 -3.68
C GLU A 413 5.22 23.32 -4.39
N GLU A 414 5.15 23.25 -5.72
CA GLU A 414 4.13 23.92 -6.52
C GLU A 414 2.70 23.55 -6.13
N VAL A 415 2.50 22.33 -5.61
CA VAL A 415 1.17 21.83 -5.18
C VAL A 415 0.96 21.92 -3.66
N ALA A 416 2.00 22.16 -2.88
CA ALA A 416 1.96 22.09 -1.42
C ALA A 416 0.87 22.97 -0.81
N ASN A 417 0.71 24.21 -1.29
CA ASN A 417 -0.26 25.17 -0.75
C ASN A 417 -1.73 24.83 -1.04
N ARG A 418 -1.98 23.96 -2.02
CA ARG A 418 -3.31 23.56 -2.48
C ARG A 418 -3.59 22.06 -2.31
N LEU A 419 -2.72 21.33 -1.59
CA LEU A 419 -2.84 19.91 -1.29
C LEU A 419 -3.44 19.71 0.11
N TYR A 420 -4.57 19.03 0.18
CA TYR A 420 -5.32 18.73 1.39
C TYR A 420 -5.42 17.23 1.60
N VAL A 421 -5.38 16.77 2.86
CA VAL A 421 -5.63 15.36 3.21
C VAL A 421 -7.02 15.26 3.81
N VAL A 422 -7.95 14.71 3.04
CA VAL A 422 -9.34 14.49 3.47
C VAL A 422 -9.72 13.06 3.14
N PRO A 423 -9.96 12.20 4.14
CA PRO A 423 -10.27 10.79 3.90
C PRO A 423 -11.63 10.60 3.21
N ASN A 424 -11.82 9.43 2.62
CA ASN A 424 -13.15 9.02 2.19
C ASN A 424 -14.08 8.93 3.40
N GLY A 425 -15.25 9.55 3.31
CA GLY A 425 -16.25 9.49 4.36
C GLY A 425 -17.21 8.33 4.20
N VAL A 426 -17.79 7.89 5.32
CA VAL A 426 -18.89 6.92 5.37
C VAL A 426 -20.06 7.49 6.16
N ASN A 427 -21.27 7.03 5.85
CA ASN A 427 -22.43 7.41 6.65
C ASN A 427 -22.42 6.62 7.97
N THR A 428 -22.14 7.30 9.08
CA THR A 428 -22.06 6.67 10.40
C THR A 428 -23.39 6.60 11.14
N GLU A 429 -24.44 7.18 10.56
CA GLU A 429 -25.82 7.20 11.10
C GLU A 429 -26.77 6.29 10.31
N GLU A 430 -26.28 5.59 9.29
CA GLU A 430 -27.10 4.66 8.53
C GLU A 430 -27.53 3.51 9.45
N GLU A 431 -28.81 3.47 9.74
CA GLU A 431 -29.40 2.36 10.47
C GLU A 431 -29.58 1.20 9.51
N VAL A 432 -28.86 0.11 9.76
CA VAL A 432 -29.06 -1.14 9.04
C VAL A 432 -30.15 -1.93 9.74
N ASP A 433 -31.15 -2.36 8.99
CA ASP A 433 -32.25 -3.12 9.59
C ASP A 433 -31.74 -4.50 10.06
N ALA A 434 -31.91 -4.74 11.35
CA ALA A 434 -31.54 -6.02 11.97
C ALA A 434 -32.35 -7.22 11.38
N ILE A 435 -33.44 -6.95 10.65
CA ILE A 435 -34.26 -7.96 9.98
C ILE A 435 -33.48 -8.54 8.80
N ASP A 436 -32.82 -7.70 8.00
CA ASP A 436 -32.05 -8.15 6.82
C ASP A 436 -30.81 -8.95 7.24
N ALA A 437 -30.14 -8.59 8.30
CA ALA A 437 -29.04 -9.36 8.88
C ALA A 437 -29.49 -10.78 9.31
N LYS A 438 -30.67 -10.91 9.93
CA LYS A 438 -31.23 -12.22 10.31
C LYS A 438 -31.63 -13.05 9.10
N LYS A 439 -32.15 -12.40 8.05
CA LYS A 439 -32.52 -13.03 6.78
C LYS A 439 -31.28 -13.61 6.10
N ILE A 440 -30.18 -12.85 6.02
CA ILE A 440 -28.92 -13.33 5.45
C ILE A 440 -28.42 -14.56 6.18
N ARG A 441 -28.37 -14.54 7.53
CA ARG A 441 -27.95 -15.70 8.30
C ARG A 441 -28.83 -16.92 8.01
N LYS A 442 -30.14 -16.74 7.93
CA LYS A 442 -31.11 -17.82 7.62
C LYS A 442 -30.90 -18.39 6.21
N GLU A 443 -30.73 -17.53 5.21
CA GLU A 443 -30.50 -17.94 3.80
C GLU A 443 -29.21 -18.73 3.63
N LEU A 444 -28.18 -18.39 4.40
CA LEU A 444 -26.89 -19.08 4.41
C LEU A 444 -26.85 -20.30 5.35
N GLY A 445 -27.95 -20.60 6.06
CA GLY A 445 -28.01 -21.72 7.01
C GLY A 445 -27.16 -21.52 8.28
N ILE A 446 -26.87 -20.26 8.62
CA ILE A 446 -26.03 -19.87 9.77
C ILE A 446 -26.89 -19.76 11.03
N GLY A 447 -26.47 -20.43 12.09
CA GLY A 447 -27.14 -20.39 13.39
C GLY A 447 -27.11 -19.01 14.05
N SER A 448 -28.13 -18.72 14.87
CA SER A 448 -28.21 -17.42 15.57
C SER A 448 -27.09 -17.18 16.58
N LYS A 449 -26.45 -18.24 17.07
CA LYS A 449 -25.34 -18.20 18.03
C LYS A 449 -23.96 -18.40 17.41
N ASP A 450 -23.92 -18.65 16.10
CA ASP A 450 -22.66 -18.86 15.39
C ASP A 450 -21.90 -17.54 15.29
N ILE A 451 -20.59 -17.61 15.36
CA ILE A 451 -19.71 -16.45 15.07
C ILE A 451 -19.51 -16.39 13.56
N VAL A 452 -19.75 -15.24 12.98
CA VAL A 452 -19.61 -14.98 11.55
C VAL A 452 -18.46 -14.03 11.30
N ILE A 453 -17.52 -14.45 10.44
CA ILE A 453 -16.39 -13.62 10.00
C ILE A 453 -16.58 -13.31 8.52
N ALA A 454 -16.77 -12.04 8.18
CA ALA A 454 -16.87 -11.60 6.79
C ALA A 454 -15.53 -11.13 6.24
N TYR A 455 -15.23 -11.49 5.00
CA TYR A 455 -14.20 -10.87 4.17
C TYR A 455 -14.88 -10.11 3.03
N CYS A 456 -14.52 -8.85 2.83
CA CYS A 456 -15.10 -8.06 1.74
C CYS A 456 -14.02 -7.32 0.96
N SER A 457 -13.98 -7.50 -0.37
CA SER A 457 -13.11 -6.75 -1.27
C SER A 457 -13.48 -6.96 -2.74
N ARG A 458 -12.91 -6.13 -3.63
CA ARG A 458 -12.81 -6.51 -5.05
C ARG A 458 -11.84 -7.70 -5.13
N LEU A 459 -12.29 -8.82 -5.70
CA LEU A 459 -11.51 -10.06 -5.80
C LEU A 459 -10.59 -10.04 -7.02
N ALA A 460 -9.67 -9.09 -7.02
CA ALA A 460 -8.67 -8.88 -8.07
C ALA A 460 -7.32 -8.52 -7.45
N TRP A 461 -6.25 -8.73 -8.21
CA TRP A 461 -4.87 -8.45 -7.82
C TRP A 461 -4.51 -9.08 -6.45
N GLN A 462 -3.84 -8.31 -5.60
CA GLN A 462 -3.37 -8.76 -4.28
C GLN A 462 -4.52 -9.05 -3.29
N LYS A 463 -5.70 -8.45 -3.51
CA LYS A 463 -6.87 -8.71 -2.67
C LYS A 463 -7.40 -10.14 -2.83
N THR A 464 -7.15 -10.80 -3.97
CA THR A 464 -7.45 -12.23 -4.14
C THR A 464 -6.57 -13.08 -3.21
N LEU A 465 -5.26 -12.80 -3.13
CA LEU A 465 -4.36 -13.50 -2.22
C LEU A 465 -4.77 -13.31 -0.75
N ALA A 466 -5.17 -12.09 -0.37
CA ALA A 466 -5.68 -11.83 0.98
C ALA A 466 -6.95 -12.64 1.28
N ALA A 467 -7.86 -12.76 0.30
CA ALA A 467 -9.07 -13.59 0.41
C ALA A 467 -8.75 -15.08 0.54
N GLU A 468 -7.76 -15.59 -0.20
CA GLU A 468 -7.29 -16.97 -0.10
C GLU A 468 -6.69 -17.23 1.29
N ASN A 469 -5.80 -16.37 1.76
CA ASN A 469 -5.23 -16.49 3.10
C ASN A 469 -6.30 -16.41 4.20
N PHE A 470 -7.34 -15.61 3.98
CA PHE A 470 -8.48 -15.55 4.87
C PHE A 470 -9.23 -16.89 4.93
N ILE A 471 -9.64 -17.47 3.79
CA ILE A 471 -10.42 -18.74 3.80
C ILE A 471 -9.59 -19.91 4.31
N PHE A 472 -8.30 -20.00 4.01
CA PHE A 472 -7.42 -21.02 4.56
C PHE A 472 -7.15 -20.82 6.06
N GLY A 473 -6.96 -19.57 6.51
CA GLY A 473 -6.86 -19.25 7.94
C GLY A 473 -8.15 -19.56 8.69
N PHE A 474 -9.31 -19.24 8.10
CA PHE A 474 -10.61 -19.58 8.65
C PHE A 474 -10.81 -21.12 8.72
N TYR A 475 -10.44 -21.85 7.68
CA TYR A 475 -10.53 -23.32 7.69
C TYR A 475 -9.72 -23.93 8.86
N LYS A 476 -8.55 -23.38 9.19
CA LYS A 476 -7.81 -23.83 10.40
C LYS A 476 -8.61 -23.65 11.69
N LEU A 477 -9.44 -22.60 11.78
CA LEU A 477 -10.32 -22.40 12.94
C LEU A 477 -11.41 -23.47 13.03
N THR A 478 -11.93 -23.97 11.91
CA THR A 478 -12.98 -24.98 11.90
C THR A 478 -12.59 -26.31 12.57
N ASN A 479 -11.28 -26.55 12.73
CA ASN A 479 -10.79 -27.72 13.47
C ASN A 479 -11.04 -27.63 14.99
N ASN A 480 -11.22 -26.42 15.53
CA ASN A 480 -11.37 -26.18 16.95
C ASN A 480 -12.75 -25.60 17.33
N TYR A 481 -13.48 -25.04 16.35
CA TYR A 481 -14.76 -24.36 16.59
C TYR A 481 -15.80 -24.83 15.58
N GLU A 482 -16.88 -25.42 16.06
CA GLU A 482 -17.97 -25.92 15.22
C GLU A 482 -18.95 -24.80 14.82
N ASN A 483 -19.15 -23.79 15.70
CA ASN A 483 -20.14 -22.72 15.53
C ASN A 483 -19.50 -21.45 14.95
N ILE A 484 -18.74 -21.57 13.85
CA ILE A 484 -18.18 -20.45 13.13
C ILE A 484 -18.49 -20.56 11.64
N ASN A 485 -18.71 -19.43 11.00
CA ASN A 485 -18.97 -19.32 9.55
C ASN A 485 -18.20 -18.16 8.95
N ALA A 486 -17.76 -18.32 7.70
CA ALA A 486 -17.12 -17.26 6.91
C ALA A 486 -18.02 -16.83 5.76
N ILE A 487 -18.10 -15.54 5.50
CA ILE A 487 -18.76 -14.96 4.32
C ILE A 487 -17.73 -14.21 3.50
N VAL A 488 -17.54 -14.58 2.24
CA VAL A 488 -16.67 -13.87 1.29
C VAL A 488 -17.54 -13.06 0.33
N ILE A 489 -17.40 -11.73 0.41
CA ILE A 489 -18.20 -10.76 -0.34
C ILE A 489 -17.31 -10.06 -1.38
N GLY A 490 -17.74 -10.05 -2.63
CA GLY A 490 -17.05 -9.38 -3.71
C GLY A 490 -17.04 -10.12 -5.02
N ASP A 491 -16.56 -9.47 -6.06
CA ASP A 491 -16.44 -10.02 -7.41
C ASP A 491 -15.12 -9.62 -8.06
N GLY A 492 -14.73 -10.33 -9.11
CA GLY A 492 -13.51 -10.12 -9.87
C GLY A 492 -12.91 -11.43 -10.36
N ASP A 493 -11.74 -11.34 -11.00
CA ASP A 493 -11.06 -12.48 -11.63
C ASP A 493 -10.73 -13.61 -10.65
N GLY A 494 -10.55 -13.30 -9.37
CA GLY A 494 -10.27 -14.27 -8.30
C GLY A 494 -11.48 -15.04 -7.80
N LYS A 495 -12.71 -14.61 -8.09
CA LYS A 495 -13.93 -15.21 -7.53
C LYS A 495 -14.05 -16.72 -7.79
N LYS A 496 -13.83 -17.13 -9.04
CA LYS A 496 -13.93 -18.56 -9.42
C LYS A 496 -12.90 -19.45 -8.69
N ILE A 497 -11.75 -18.87 -8.36
CA ILE A 497 -10.71 -19.57 -7.60
C ILE A 497 -11.21 -19.78 -6.18
N LEU A 498 -11.70 -18.71 -5.54
CA LEU A 498 -12.21 -18.75 -4.16
C LEU A 498 -13.44 -19.66 -4.02
N GLU A 499 -14.36 -19.68 -4.99
CA GLU A 499 -15.51 -20.59 -5.01
C GLU A 499 -15.06 -22.06 -5.02
N ARG A 500 -14.07 -22.39 -5.86
CA ARG A 500 -13.50 -23.75 -5.93
C ARG A 500 -12.80 -24.14 -4.63
N GLU A 501 -11.99 -23.23 -4.07
CA GLU A 501 -11.27 -23.48 -2.83
C GLU A 501 -12.23 -23.61 -1.64
N ALA A 502 -13.21 -22.70 -1.52
CA ALA A 502 -14.23 -22.77 -0.50
C ALA A 502 -15.02 -24.11 -0.54
N LYS A 503 -15.37 -24.56 -1.75
CA LYS A 503 -16.04 -25.86 -1.93
C LYS A 503 -15.16 -27.00 -1.40
N MET A 504 -13.91 -27.07 -1.80
CA MET A 504 -12.96 -28.10 -1.36
C MET A 504 -12.75 -28.08 0.17
N LEU A 505 -12.65 -26.89 0.77
CA LEU A 505 -12.48 -26.74 2.22
C LEU A 505 -13.76 -27.14 2.98
N ASN A 506 -14.94 -26.81 2.47
CA ASN A 506 -16.23 -27.22 3.03
C ASN A 506 -16.42 -28.74 2.98
N GLU A 507 -16.05 -29.38 1.88
CA GLU A 507 -16.06 -30.85 1.75
C GLU A 507 -15.12 -31.49 2.79
N SER A 508 -13.92 -30.93 2.97
CA SER A 508 -12.96 -31.38 3.99
C SER A 508 -13.47 -31.18 5.42
N ALA A 509 -14.15 -30.09 5.68
CA ALA A 509 -14.79 -29.79 6.98
C ALA A 509 -16.10 -30.57 7.20
N ARG A 510 -16.61 -31.28 6.20
CA ARG A 510 -17.89 -31.99 6.20
C ARG A 510 -19.11 -31.13 6.56
N ARG A 511 -19.00 -29.80 6.32
CA ARG A 511 -20.08 -28.83 6.50
C ARG A 511 -19.85 -27.59 5.63
N THR A 512 -20.92 -26.88 5.28
CA THR A 512 -20.80 -25.57 4.63
C THR A 512 -20.53 -24.51 5.68
N ALA A 513 -19.27 -24.13 5.82
CA ALA A 513 -18.80 -23.09 6.75
C ALA A 513 -18.25 -21.85 6.05
N ILE A 514 -17.93 -21.94 4.75
CA ILE A 514 -17.39 -20.84 3.94
C ILE A 514 -18.39 -20.57 2.81
N HIS A 515 -18.94 -19.35 2.79
CA HIS A 515 -19.96 -18.90 1.85
C HIS A 515 -19.39 -17.81 0.93
N VAL A 516 -19.24 -18.06 -0.36
CA VAL A 516 -18.82 -17.06 -1.36
C VAL A 516 -20.07 -16.49 -2.02
N VAL A 517 -20.47 -15.28 -1.64
CA VAL A 517 -21.77 -14.70 -2.03
C VAL A 517 -21.70 -13.75 -3.24
N GLY A 518 -20.50 -13.48 -3.76
CA GLY A 518 -20.33 -12.55 -4.89
C GLY A 518 -20.48 -11.08 -4.49
N ALA A 519 -20.63 -10.19 -5.50
CA ALA A 519 -20.88 -8.77 -5.26
C ALA A 519 -22.26 -8.54 -4.66
N GLN A 520 -22.34 -7.66 -3.66
CA GLN A 520 -23.58 -7.29 -2.98
C GLN A 520 -23.77 -5.78 -3.01
N TYR A 521 -24.99 -5.32 -3.26
CA TYR A 521 -25.32 -3.88 -3.23
C TYR A 521 -25.44 -3.37 -1.80
N ASN A 522 -26.03 -4.15 -0.89
CA ASN A 522 -26.26 -3.79 0.51
C ASN A 522 -25.22 -4.49 1.39
N VAL A 523 -23.95 -4.14 1.24
CA VAL A 523 -22.84 -4.77 2.02
C VAL A 523 -22.99 -4.55 3.53
N LEU A 524 -23.65 -3.47 3.95
CA LEU A 524 -23.86 -3.15 5.37
C LEU A 524 -24.68 -4.24 6.08
N ASP A 525 -25.67 -4.83 5.39
CA ASP A 525 -26.49 -5.92 5.94
C ASP A 525 -25.63 -7.15 6.24
N TYR A 526 -24.64 -7.44 5.39
CA TYR A 526 -23.66 -8.50 5.61
C TYR A 526 -22.71 -8.20 6.77
N TYR A 527 -22.28 -6.93 6.92
CA TYR A 527 -21.48 -6.54 8.09
C TYR A 527 -22.30 -6.66 9.37
N GLN A 528 -23.58 -6.28 9.36
CA GLN A 528 -24.46 -6.49 10.51
C GLN A 528 -24.69 -7.97 10.79
N ALA A 529 -24.80 -8.82 9.78
CA ALA A 529 -24.91 -10.28 9.94
C ALA A 529 -23.62 -10.91 10.49
N SER A 530 -22.50 -10.19 10.49
CA SER A 530 -21.18 -10.66 10.92
C SER A 530 -20.81 -10.18 12.31
N ASP A 531 -19.89 -10.91 12.95
CA ASP A 531 -19.31 -10.57 14.26
C ASP A 531 -17.91 -9.96 14.13
N ILE A 532 -17.21 -10.26 13.04
CA ILE A 532 -15.87 -9.77 12.71
C ILE A 532 -15.84 -9.48 11.22
N VAL A 533 -15.17 -8.40 10.81
CA VAL A 533 -14.98 -8.09 9.38
C VAL A 533 -13.50 -7.99 9.07
N VAL A 534 -13.11 -8.60 7.95
CA VAL A 534 -11.73 -8.54 7.40
C VAL A 534 -11.78 -7.76 6.10
N GLY A 535 -10.99 -6.69 6.01
CA GLY A 535 -10.97 -5.84 4.82
C GLY A 535 -10.15 -4.58 4.99
N THR A 536 -10.21 -3.67 4.02
CA THR A 536 -9.38 -2.47 3.98
C THR A 536 -10.14 -1.26 3.47
N GLY A 537 -9.56 -0.07 3.62
CA GLY A 537 -10.07 1.17 3.06
C GLY A 537 -11.54 1.39 3.43
N ARG A 538 -12.40 1.56 2.43
CA ARG A 538 -13.83 1.80 2.66
C ARG A 538 -14.54 0.65 3.39
N VAL A 539 -14.19 -0.60 3.11
CA VAL A 539 -14.74 -1.77 3.81
C VAL A 539 -14.50 -1.68 5.32
N ALA A 540 -13.27 -1.31 5.72
CA ALA A 540 -12.95 -1.11 7.12
C ALA A 540 -13.80 -0.01 7.74
N LEU A 541 -13.94 1.14 7.06
CA LEU A 541 -14.74 2.27 7.57
C LEU A 541 -16.22 1.92 7.72
N GLU A 542 -16.81 1.23 6.75
CA GLU A 542 -18.20 0.79 6.79
C GLU A 542 -18.45 -0.25 7.91
N ALA A 543 -17.55 -1.22 8.07
CA ALA A 543 -17.64 -2.19 9.15
C ALA A 543 -17.49 -1.53 10.54
N MET A 544 -16.57 -0.57 10.67
CA MET A 544 -16.41 0.24 11.88
C MET A 544 -17.67 1.06 12.19
N SER A 545 -18.32 1.65 11.17
CA SER A 545 -19.59 2.40 11.36
C SER A 545 -20.68 1.49 11.91
N CYS A 546 -20.70 0.22 11.52
CA CYS A 546 -21.59 -0.82 12.05
C CYS A 546 -21.19 -1.32 13.46
N GLY A 547 -20.10 -0.81 14.04
CA GLY A 547 -19.60 -1.25 15.34
C GLY A 547 -18.98 -2.64 15.33
N LYS A 548 -18.49 -3.09 14.17
CA LYS A 548 -17.82 -4.39 14.08
C LYS A 548 -16.31 -4.24 14.28
N PRO A 549 -15.66 -5.16 15.01
CA PRO A 549 -14.21 -5.24 15.02
C PRO A 549 -13.71 -5.59 13.63
N VAL A 550 -12.63 -4.95 13.21
CA VAL A 550 -12.05 -5.09 11.87
C VAL A 550 -10.63 -5.63 11.98
N ILE A 551 -10.29 -6.56 11.11
CA ILE A 551 -8.90 -6.95 10.83
C ILE A 551 -8.53 -6.29 9.50
N ALA A 552 -7.61 -5.33 9.54
CA ALA A 552 -7.21 -4.54 8.39
C ALA A 552 -6.20 -5.31 7.52
N VAL A 553 -6.66 -5.69 6.31
CA VAL A 553 -5.88 -6.40 5.30
C VAL A 553 -6.16 -5.80 3.93
N GLY A 554 -5.17 -5.20 3.29
CA GLY A 554 -5.34 -4.45 2.06
C GLY A 554 -4.43 -4.87 0.91
N ASN A 555 -4.44 -4.04 -0.12
CA ASN A 555 -3.66 -4.24 -1.35
C ASN A 555 -2.15 -4.32 -1.09
N TYR A 556 -1.67 -3.53 -0.14
CA TYR A 556 -0.25 -3.45 0.20
C TYR A 556 0.12 -4.33 1.40
N GLY A 557 -0.87 -4.95 2.07
CA GLY A 557 -0.60 -5.96 3.06
C GLY A 557 -1.50 -5.92 4.29
N TYR A 558 -0.96 -6.49 5.35
CA TYR A 558 -1.61 -6.72 6.63
C TYR A 558 -1.23 -5.62 7.64
N VAL A 559 -2.21 -5.14 8.38
CA VAL A 559 -2.02 -4.18 9.48
C VAL A 559 -2.48 -4.76 10.82
N GLY A 560 -3.47 -5.65 10.82
CA GLY A 560 -4.00 -6.32 12.00
C GLY A 560 -5.29 -5.73 12.54
N ILE A 561 -5.58 -6.01 13.81
CA ILE A 561 -6.82 -5.57 14.47
C ILE A 561 -6.86 -4.04 14.56
N VAL A 562 -8.02 -3.49 14.17
CA VAL A 562 -8.31 -2.05 14.25
C VAL A 562 -8.69 -1.69 15.69
N GLN A 563 -7.74 -1.11 16.41
CA GLN A 563 -7.87 -0.73 17.82
C GLN A 563 -6.98 0.48 18.14
N ASP A 564 -7.05 1.01 19.35
CA ASP A 564 -6.38 2.28 19.71
C ASP A 564 -4.86 2.23 19.54
N GLU A 565 -4.24 1.14 19.91
CA GLU A 565 -2.79 0.93 19.80
C GLU A 565 -2.31 0.93 18.34
N SER A 566 -3.16 0.48 17.40
CA SER A 566 -2.87 0.46 15.97
C SER A 566 -3.33 1.72 15.21
N ARG A 567 -4.01 2.67 15.86
CA ARG A 567 -4.64 3.85 15.27
C ARG A 567 -3.73 4.65 14.35
N ASP A 568 -2.54 4.97 14.82
CA ASP A 568 -1.53 5.74 14.07
C ASP A 568 -1.06 5.00 12.82
N LEU A 569 -0.82 3.69 12.93
CA LEU A 569 -0.39 2.85 11.82
C LEU A 569 -1.51 2.72 10.77
N LEU A 570 -2.74 2.46 11.21
CA LEU A 570 -3.92 2.36 10.36
C LEU A 570 -4.12 3.64 9.54
N TRP A 571 -3.99 4.81 10.17
CA TRP A 571 -4.11 6.09 9.48
C TRP A 571 -2.95 6.34 8.50
N LYS A 572 -1.71 5.97 8.87
CA LYS A 572 -0.53 6.10 8.01
C LYS A 572 -0.54 5.16 6.81
N THR A 573 -1.18 3.99 6.92
CA THR A 573 -1.22 2.97 5.87
C THR A 573 -2.55 2.95 5.11
N TYR A 574 -3.52 3.76 5.55
CA TYR A 574 -4.90 3.71 5.08
C TYR A 574 -5.47 2.29 5.15
N PHE A 575 -5.39 1.70 6.35
CA PHE A 575 -5.86 0.34 6.65
C PHE A 575 -5.20 -0.76 5.78
N GLY A 576 -3.94 -0.56 5.36
CA GLY A 576 -3.22 -1.50 4.50
C GLY A 576 -3.53 -1.37 3.00
N ASP A 577 -4.36 -0.42 2.58
CA ASP A 577 -4.71 -0.24 1.16
C ASP A 577 -3.68 0.61 0.40
N HIS A 578 -2.99 1.53 1.07
CA HIS A 578 -2.01 2.41 0.45
C HIS A 578 -0.57 2.16 0.90
N SER A 579 -0.36 1.41 1.95
CA SER A 579 0.95 1.01 2.47
C SER A 579 0.76 -0.09 3.52
N SER A 580 1.78 -0.87 3.80
CA SER A 580 1.81 -1.84 4.90
C SER A 580 3.25 -2.21 5.24
N LEU A 581 3.47 -2.70 6.46
CA LEU A 581 4.77 -3.22 6.92
C LEU A 581 4.88 -4.75 6.73
N LYS A 582 3.77 -5.44 6.47
CA LYS A 582 3.71 -6.90 6.41
C LYS A 582 2.82 -7.37 5.26
N SER A 583 3.22 -8.45 4.60
CA SER A 583 2.39 -9.14 3.61
C SER A 583 1.12 -9.71 4.27
N PRO A 584 0.00 -9.85 3.55
CA PRO A 584 -1.20 -10.48 4.06
C PRO A 584 -0.98 -12.01 4.16
N ASP A 585 -0.32 -12.47 5.22
CA ASP A 585 -0.05 -13.88 5.43
C ASP A 585 -1.17 -14.59 6.20
N LEU A 586 -1.32 -15.89 5.97
CA LEU A 586 -2.33 -16.74 6.57
C LEU A 586 -2.22 -16.78 8.10
N ILE A 587 -1.01 -16.83 8.64
CA ILE A 587 -0.79 -17.02 10.07
C ILE A 587 -1.27 -15.81 10.85
N SER A 588 -0.93 -14.61 10.38
CA SER A 588 -1.36 -13.37 11.03
C SER A 588 -2.88 -13.19 10.99
N ILE A 589 -3.50 -13.43 9.84
CA ILE A 589 -4.96 -13.37 9.70
C ILE A 589 -5.63 -14.41 10.60
N TYR A 590 -5.12 -15.65 10.62
CA TYR A 590 -5.60 -16.71 11.50
C TYR A 590 -5.47 -16.33 12.98
N THR A 591 -4.34 -15.78 13.39
CA THR A 591 -4.07 -15.42 14.80
C THR A 591 -5.04 -14.36 15.30
N ASP A 592 -5.27 -13.30 14.49
CA ASP A 592 -6.22 -12.25 14.83
C ASP A 592 -7.67 -12.73 14.83
N MET A 593 -8.07 -13.53 13.83
CA MET A 593 -9.40 -14.15 13.82
C MET A 593 -9.60 -15.02 15.06
N LYS A 594 -8.61 -15.86 15.39
CA LYS A 594 -8.65 -16.71 16.58
C LYS A 594 -8.79 -15.88 17.86
N TYR A 595 -7.98 -14.84 18.01
CA TYR A 595 -8.05 -13.94 19.16
C TYR A 595 -9.45 -13.33 19.33
N LEU A 596 -10.03 -12.80 18.25
CA LEU A 596 -11.36 -12.20 18.29
C LEU A 596 -12.49 -13.24 18.47
N VAL A 597 -12.31 -14.49 18.04
CA VAL A 597 -13.26 -15.59 18.28
C VAL A 597 -13.27 -15.98 19.77
N GLU A 598 -12.08 -16.11 20.38
CA GLU A 598 -11.91 -16.54 21.76
C GLU A 598 -12.27 -15.46 22.80
N ASN A 599 -12.12 -14.18 22.46
CA ASN A 599 -12.25 -13.07 23.41
C ASN A 599 -13.48 -12.20 23.10
N THR A 600 -14.67 -12.68 23.47
CA THR A 600 -15.96 -12.01 23.16
C THR A 600 -16.05 -10.60 23.71
N ASP A 601 -15.64 -10.36 24.97
CA ASP A 601 -15.70 -9.04 25.61
C ASP A 601 -14.77 -8.04 24.91
N GLU A 602 -13.56 -8.48 24.56
CA GLU A 602 -12.62 -7.63 23.80
C GLU A 602 -13.12 -7.35 22.39
N ARG A 603 -13.71 -8.35 21.71
CA ARG A 603 -14.35 -8.18 20.41
C ARG A 603 -15.42 -7.09 20.43
N ILE A 604 -16.26 -7.05 21.48
CA ILE A 604 -17.29 -6.03 21.64
C ILE A 604 -16.66 -4.65 21.89
N LYS A 605 -15.71 -4.54 22.83
CA LYS A 605 -15.02 -3.28 23.15
C LYS A 605 -14.30 -2.69 21.95
N ILE A 606 -13.61 -3.53 21.16
CA ILE A 606 -12.93 -3.12 19.94
C ILE A 606 -13.93 -2.58 18.91
N GLY A 607 -15.08 -3.25 18.74
CA GLY A 607 -16.14 -2.79 17.83
C GLY A 607 -16.72 -1.43 18.26
N GLU A 608 -16.99 -1.24 19.55
CA GLU A 608 -17.48 0.04 20.08
C GLU A 608 -16.46 1.17 19.93
N TRP A 609 -15.17 0.89 20.21
CA TRP A 609 -14.10 1.85 20.01
C TRP A 609 -13.95 2.22 18.53
N SER A 610 -13.96 1.24 17.65
CA SER A 610 -13.87 1.43 16.20
C SER A 610 -15.00 2.32 15.68
N ARG A 611 -16.24 2.12 16.17
CA ARG A 611 -17.40 2.95 15.81
C ARG A 611 -17.24 4.41 16.26
N ARG A 612 -16.75 4.63 17.51
CA ARG A 612 -16.48 6.01 17.99
C ARG A 612 -15.42 6.68 17.13
N TRP A 613 -14.30 6.03 16.89
CA TRP A 613 -13.23 6.57 16.04
C TRP A 613 -13.70 6.84 14.60
N CYS A 614 -14.50 5.95 14.04
CA CYS A 614 -15.08 6.15 12.71
C CYS A 614 -15.96 7.41 12.67
N ARG A 615 -16.82 7.64 13.65
CA ARG A 615 -17.65 8.84 13.76
C ARG A 615 -16.83 10.13 13.90
N GLU A 616 -15.77 10.10 14.65
CA GLU A 616 -14.89 11.26 14.87
C GLU A 616 -14.14 11.65 13.59
N MET A 617 -13.59 10.68 12.85
CA MET A 617 -12.63 10.93 11.80
C MET A 617 -13.17 10.77 10.37
N PHE A 618 -14.15 9.89 10.19
CA PHE A 618 -14.59 9.44 8.86
C PHE A 618 -16.08 9.66 8.60
N ASP A 619 -16.79 10.37 9.49
CA ASP A 619 -18.19 10.72 9.24
C ASP A 619 -18.32 11.61 8.02
N ILE A 620 -19.15 11.20 7.06
CA ILE A 620 -19.33 11.89 5.79
C ILE A 620 -19.81 13.35 5.95
N LYS A 621 -20.55 13.66 7.03
CA LYS A 621 -20.99 15.03 7.31
C LYS A 621 -19.81 15.94 7.61
N ASN A 622 -18.84 15.45 8.40
CA ASN A 622 -17.63 16.18 8.72
C ASN A 622 -16.73 16.33 7.49
N ILE A 623 -16.62 15.27 6.70
CA ILE A 623 -15.87 15.27 5.44
C ILE A 623 -16.47 16.24 4.43
N ALA A 624 -17.80 16.30 4.30
CA ALA A 624 -18.47 17.24 3.43
C ALA A 624 -18.24 18.71 3.86
N ARG A 625 -18.24 19.01 5.16
CA ARG A 625 -17.91 20.35 5.67
C ARG A 625 -16.47 20.75 5.35
N GLN A 626 -15.52 19.84 5.52
CA GLN A 626 -14.12 20.07 5.15
C GLN A 626 -13.99 20.32 3.64
N THR A 627 -14.63 19.49 2.81
CA THR A 627 -14.65 19.65 1.35
C THR A 627 -15.28 20.97 0.93
N PHE A 628 -16.36 21.38 1.58
CA PHE A 628 -16.98 22.70 1.33
C PHE A 628 -16.03 23.87 1.65
N SER A 629 -15.25 23.77 2.73
CA SER A 629 -14.21 24.77 3.04
C SER A 629 -13.14 24.83 1.95
N ILE A 630 -12.73 23.67 1.41
CA ILE A 630 -11.78 23.59 0.30
C ILE A 630 -12.35 24.23 -0.96
N TYR A 631 -13.65 24.04 -1.27
CA TYR A 631 -14.30 24.69 -2.41
C TYR A 631 -14.24 26.22 -2.31
N LYS A 632 -14.52 26.77 -1.13
CA LYS A 632 -14.43 28.23 -0.90
C LYS A 632 -13.01 28.75 -1.15
N ASN A 633 -11.99 28.02 -0.67
CA ASN A 633 -10.59 28.38 -0.89
C ASN A 633 -10.21 28.30 -2.37
N ALA A 634 -10.65 27.25 -3.09
CA ALA A 634 -10.39 27.09 -4.51
C ALA A 634 -10.98 28.22 -5.34
N ILE A 635 -12.22 28.64 -5.04
CA ILE A 635 -12.88 29.77 -5.71
C ILE A 635 -12.15 31.10 -5.39
N TYR A 636 -11.79 31.32 -4.14
CA TYR A 636 -11.06 32.52 -3.72
C TYR A 636 -9.70 32.65 -4.44
N ASN A 637 -8.91 31.58 -4.43
CA ASN A 637 -7.60 31.56 -5.08
C ASN A 637 -7.70 31.77 -6.60
N LYS A 638 -8.78 31.33 -7.25
CA LYS A 638 -9.00 31.54 -8.68
C LYS A 638 -9.39 32.97 -9.04
N SER A 639 -10.02 33.70 -8.11
CA SER A 639 -10.48 35.06 -8.32
C SER A 639 -9.40 36.15 -8.07
N GLU A 640 -8.36 35.82 -7.31
CA GLU A 640 -7.18 36.69 -7.13
C GLU A 640 -6.03 36.19 -8.01
N PRO A 641 -5.69 36.82 -9.15
CA PRO A 641 -4.49 36.47 -9.88
C PRO A 641 -3.28 36.77 -8.99
N GLU A 642 -2.36 35.79 -8.89
CA GLU A 642 -1.06 35.99 -8.25
C GLU A 642 -0.45 37.30 -8.77
N THR A 643 -0.35 38.28 -7.88
CA THR A 643 0.53 39.42 -8.10
C THR A 643 1.96 38.86 -8.06
N THR A 644 2.45 38.44 -9.21
CA THR A 644 3.86 38.16 -9.44
C THR A 644 4.63 39.40 -9.08
N SER A 645 5.16 39.48 -7.87
CA SER A 645 6.25 40.37 -7.54
C SER A 645 7.51 39.87 -8.28
N LEU A 646 7.66 40.33 -9.51
CA LEU A 646 8.95 40.42 -10.15
C LEU A 646 9.74 41.51 -9.39
N SER A 647 10.62 41.10 -8.50
CA SER A 647 11.74 41.90 -8.02
C SER A 647 12.95 40.99 -7.82
#